data_ee835157866a1c44f23fc99423802905
#
_entry.id   ee835157866a1c44f23fc99423802905
#
_cell.length_a   1.000
_cell.length_b   1.000
_cell.length_c   1.000
_cell.angle_alpha   90.00
_cell.angle_beta   90.00
_cell.angle_gamma   90.00
#
_symmetry.space_group_name_H-M   'P 1'
#
loop_
_entity.id
_entity.type
_entity.pdbx_description
1 polymer ?
#
loop_
_entity_poly.entity_id
_entity_poly.type
_entity_poly.pdbx_seq_one_letter_code
_entity_poly.pdbx_strand_id
1 'polypeptide(L)'
;VHLIEGVRQSATPATGVFTAPRRAARGREDDVLYVLIDLLGDVSSADLHTVTDQATHAYWSTQGSVTAALRAALTAANHWLMDYNTHTSLPERLTGGMVCAVLRGSEAYAAQAGPTSVYIRQGSDIQIYPARDAEPLPPLGTTSALEMRYAHAPLRPGDTLLLADARFGAHMPLEVVSSALSQGTVDKALENLERLIGKGDLIALVAQAAPAEPDQKSTATAATVATAAAVTAAVTHPIEPLTPTVTPPQPASTVIEDGPIIRVAGRPSAALAATPAPQPTTTAGTPSTRSAAPLPATAVTDTRPVFMDRSREWLAALGLSLKRSAGSVGKAGQLVAQRTTPEGTSVKAPALTRNQTLIMVAIVVAIPIIVGLLVSVVYAQQSAQQAVISHLATAQNEIALATQAVTGKETREHYAAAAAEAQQALQLSPQSQDAKQILGQVQGELDKIDNVITLSPAALWDFKAPGQRHLAAQGFSLFVLDQLANQVNRLILNTAGDKIEGNPEPILVPGVTVNGQTPGDLVDFTSMASSINRQAGDLIIGHEQGLVEYSLSFGLQTLPFGENKLASSVKRLRSFDGKLYMLDPNEQQIMKYEPQGNGYPTAPTPYFEQALPDLAKATDMAIDGNVYVALSDGRLLKFKEGKPEPFEIRNLGEPLQNPAIVAIDQNVQDSSVYVFDAALKRIVQFRPDGLFVRQFRADSNLFDDLQDILVDEQNNRLYVINQGVLSTVVLPPLR
;
A
#
# COMPACT_ATOMS: atom_id res chain seq x y z
N VAL A 1 -34.37 -9.46 -23.10
CA VAL A 1 -35.43 -10.51 -23.17
C VAL A 1 -35.11 -11.62 -22.19
N HIS A 2 -36.10 -12.22 -21.60
CA HIS A 2 -36.02 -13.44 -20.82
C HIS A 2 -37.02 -14.45 -21.38
N LEU A 3 -36.54 -15.57 -21.87
CA LEU A 3 -37.34 -16.68 -22.40
C LEU A 3 -37.22 -17.85 -21.41
N ILE A 4 -38.36 -18.46 -21.08
CA ILE A 4 -38.45 -19.73 -20.37
C ILE A 4 -39.27 -20.67 -21.27
N GLU A 5 -38.66 -21.79 -21.65
CA GLU A 5 -39.25 -22.74 -22.62
C GLU A 5 -39.73 -22.05 -23.93
N GLY A 6 -38.98 -21.00 -24.36
CA GLY A 6 -39.34 -20.21 -25.55
C GLY A 6 -40.45 -19.19 -25.34
N VAL A 7 -41.01 -19.05 -24.12
CA VAL A 7 -42.05 -18.07 -23.79
C VAL A 7 -41.43 -16.82 -23.19
N ARG A 8 -41.69 -15.65 -23.83
CA ARG A 8 -41.20 -14.36 -23.34
C ARG A 8 -41.88 -13.97 -22.03
N GLN A 9 -41.08 -13.71 -21.03
CA GLN A 9 -41.55 -13.18 -19.74
C GLN A 9 -41.80 -11.67 -19.85
N SER A 10 -42.93 -11.20 -19.28
CA SER A 10 -43.36 -9.79 -19.39
C SER A 10 -42.50 -8.82 -18.58
N ALA A 11 -41.88 -9.30 -17.52
CA ALA A 11 -40.91 -8.56 -16.69
C ALA A 11 -39.87 -9.52 -16.12
N THR A 12 -38.63 -9.11 -16.08
CA THR A 12 -37.56 -9.91 -15.49
C THR A 12 -36.61 -9.03 -14.74
N PRO A 13 -36.39 -9.30 -13.45
CA PRO A 13 -35.34 -8.65 -12.66
C PRO A 13 -33.93 -9.13 -13.04
N ALA A 14 -33.81 -10.16 -13.88
CA ALA A 14 -32.54 -10.70 -14.35
C ALA A 14 -31.80 -9.77 -15.36
N THR A 15 -32.46 -8.78 -15.91
CA THR A 15 -31.84 -7.78 -16.80
C THR A 15 -32.32 -6.37 -16.45
N GLY A 16 -31.40 -5.39 -16.48
CA GLY A 16 -31.71 -3.99 -16.19
C GLY A 16 -30.90 -3.01 -17.02
N VAL A 17 -31.49 -1.84 -17.27
CA VAL A 17 -30.81 -0.68 -17.86
C VAL A 17 -31.00 0.51 -16.93
N PHE A 18 -29.92 1.10 -16.51
CA PHE A 18 -29.89 2.13 -15.48
C PHE A 18 -29.16 3.37 -15.98
N THR A 19 -29.78 4.52 -15.78
CA THR A 19 -29.17 5.84 -16.03
C THR A 19 -28.66 6.45 -14.72
N ALA A 20 -27.73 7.37 -14.83
CA ALA A 20 -27.08 7.98 -13.66
C ALA A 20 -28.11 8.60 -12.68
N PRO A 21 -28.12 8.22 -11.41
CA PRO A 21 -28.93 8.86 -10.39
C PRO A 21 -28.39 10.25 -10.06
N ARG A 22 -29.22 11.10 -9.44
CA ARG A 22 -28.81 12.48 -9.05
C ARG A 22 -27.57 12.56 -8.14
N ARG A 23 -27.21 11.48 -7.48
CA ARG A 23 -26.05 11.37 -6.56
C ARG A 23 -25.01 10.37 -7.09
N ALA A 24 -24.92 10.19 -8.38
CA ALA A 24 -23.85 9.40 -8.96
C ALA A 24 -22.47 9.99 -8.65
N ALA A 25 -21.46 9.14 -8.56
CA ALA A 25 -20.08 9.58 -8.43
C ALA A 25 -19.69 10.46 -9.63
N ARG A 26 -18.84 11.45 -9.38
CA ARG A 26 -18.42 12.42 -10.40
C ARG A 26 -17.83 11.74 -11.64
N GLY A 27 -18.25 12.22 -12.82
CA GLY A 27 -17.81 11.69 -14.11
C GLY A 27 -18.56 10.45 -14.56
N ARG A 28 -19.77 10.19 -13.99
CA ARG A 28 -20.69 9.12 -14.40
C ARG A 28 -22.03 9.63 -14.87
N GLU A 29 -22.14 10.94 -15.07
CA GLU A 29 -23.40 11.63 -15.36
C GLU A 29 -24.00 11.16 -16.71
N ASP A 30 -23.13 10.78 -17.67
CA ASP A 30 -23.49 10.34 -19.02
C ASP A 30 -23.43 8.80 -19.19
N ASP A 31 -23.17 8.06 -18.12
CA ASP A 31 -23.10 6.59 -18.19
C ASP A 31 -24.51 5.98 -18.31
N VAL A 32 -24.63 4.96 -19.14
CA VAL A 32 -25.78 4.04 -19.14
C VAL A 32 -25.26 2.66 -18.76
N LEU A 33 -25.71 2.16 -17.61
CA LEU A 33 -25.33 0.86 -17.09
C LEU A 33 -26.33 -0.22 -17.49
N TYR A 34 -25.85 -1.26 -18.11
CA TYR A 34 -26.57 -2.48 -18.50
C TYR A 34 -26.15 -3.61 -17.59
N VAL A 35 -27.11 -4.33 -17.04
CA VAL A 35 -26.87 -5.44 -16.11
C VAL A 35 -27.63 -6.66 -16.59
N LEU A 36 -26.96 -7.80 -16.63
CA LEU A 36 -27.55 -9.12 -16.80
C LEU A 36 -27.02 -10.04 -15.71
N ILE A 37 -27.94 -10.77 -15.05
CA ILE A 37 -27.62 -11.74 -14.01
C ILE A 37 -28.33 -13.07 -14.32
N ASP A 38 -27.56 -14.17 -14.25
CA ASP A 38 -28.06 -15.54 -14.45
C ASP A 38 -27.66 -16.37 -13.23
N LEU A 39 -28.63 -16.63 -12.34
CA LEU A 39 -28.41 -17.40 -11.14
C LEU A 39 -29.06 -18.79 -11.24
N LEU A 40 -28.43 -19.76 -10.63
CA LEU A 40 -28.88 -21.13 -10.47
C LEU A 40 -29.32 -21.34 -9.00
N GLY A 41 -30.36 -22.14 -8.79
CA GLY A 41 -30.98 -22.41 -7.50
C GLY A 41 -32.44 -21.96 -7.47
N ASP A 42 -33.05 -21.96 -6.30
CA ASP A 42 -34.43 -21.47 -6.11
C ASP A 42 -34.42 -19.94 -5.93
N VAL A 43 -34.23 -19.25 -7.06
CA VAL A 43 -34.02 -17.80 -7.13
C VAL A 43 -35.35 -17.07 -7.12
N SER A 44 -35.62 -16.33 -6.06
CA SER A 44 -36.78 -15.44 -6.03
C SER A 44 -36.55 -14.15 -6.84
N SER A 45 -37.62 -13.52 -7.33
CA SER A 45 -37.54 -12.19 -7.96
C SER A 45 -36.98 -11.14 -6.98
N ALA A 46 -37.24 -11.28 -5.68
CA ALA A 46 -36.71 -10.37 -4.67
C ALA A 46 -35.17 -10.51 -4.52
N ASP A 47 -34.64 -11.71 -4.63
CA ASP A 47 -33.19 -11.95 -4.59
C ASP A 47 -32.50 -11.29 -5.79
N LEU A 48 -33.04 -11.50 -7.01
CA LEU A 48 -32.51 -10.84 -8.23
C LEU A 48 -32.52 -9.33 -8.11
N HIS A 49 -33.61 -8.74 -7.60
CA HIS A 49 -33.68 -7.30 -7.36
C HIS A 49 -32.62 -6.84 -6.37
N THR A 50 -32.47 -7.57 -5.25
CA THR A 50 -31.50 -7.19 -4.23
C THR A 50 -30.07 -7.24 -4.75
N VAL A 51 -29.67 -8.30 -5.45
CA VAL A 51 -28.33 -8.42 -6.05
C VAL A 51 -28.10 -7.31 -7.08
N THR A 52 -29.08 -7.05 -7.94
CA THR A 52 -28.99 -5.99 -8.95
C THR A 52 -28.87 -4.61 -8.30
N ASP A 53 -29.65 -4.35 -7.24
CA ASP A 53 -29.59 -3.07 -6.50
C ASP A 53 -28.24 -2.87 -5.82
N GLN A 54 -27.68 -3.91 -5.19
CA GLN A 54 -26.34 -3.84 -4.61
C GLN A 54 -25.27 -3.54 -5.66
N ALA A 55 -25.32 -4.21 -6.80
CA ALA A 55 -24.37 -4.00 -7.89
C ALA A 55 -24.51 -2.58 -8.48
N THR A 56 -25.73 -2.13 -8.78
CA THR A 56 -25.95 -0.80 -9.36
C THR A 56 -25.59 0.31 -8.38
N HIS A 57 -25.92 0.15 -7.09
CA HIS A 57 -25.50 1.11 -6.06
C HIS A 57 -23.99 1.20 -5.97
N ALA A 58 -23.27 0.06 -5.96
CA ALA A 58 -21.82 0.05 -5.92
C ALA A 58 -21.22 0.71 -7.18
N TYR A 59 -21.78 0.45 -8.37
CA TYR A 59 -21.35 1.14 -9.59
C TYR A 59 -21.46 2.66 -9.47
N TRP A 60 -22.63 3.16 -9.09
CA TRP A 60 -22.90 4.60 -9.07
C TRP A 60 -22.21 5.34 -7.92
N SER A 61 -21.88 4.66 -6.84
CA SER A 61 -21.17 5.26 -5.70
C SER A 61 -19.65 5.24 -5.85
N THR A 62 -19.11 4.36 -6.72
CA THR A 62 -17.65 4.22 -6.87
C THR A 62 -17.09 5.34 -7.74
N GLN A 63 -16.13 6.08 -7.20
CA GLN A 63 -15.37 7.10 -7.91
C GLN A 63 -14.26 6.45 -8.75
N GLY A 64 -13.69 7.20 -9.71
CA GLY A 64 -12.57 6.75 -10.52
C GLY A 64 -12.98 6.15 -11.88
N SER A 65 -12.23 5.16 -12.40
CA SER A 65 -12.45 4.61 -13.74
C SER A 65 -13.76 3.84 -13.87
N VAL A 66 -14.25 3.68 -15.11
CA VAL A 66 -15.42 2.81 -15.41
C VAL A 66 -15.14 1.37 -14.98
N THR A 67 -13.93 0.88 -15.23
CA THR A 67 -13.53 -0.47 -14.86
C THR A 67 -13.51 -0.69 -13.35
N ALA A 68 -13.08 0.30 -12.57
CA ALA A 68 -13.15 0.25 -11.10
C ALA A 68 -14.59 0.13 -10.60
N ALA A 69 -15.52 0.90 -11.19
CA ALA A 69 -16.93 0.83 -10.80
C ALA A 69 -17.62 -0.46 -11.27
N LEU A 70 -17.26 -0.97 -12.44
CA LEU A 70 -17.74 -2.28 -12.90
C LEU A 70 -17.25 -3.40 -11.98
N ARG A 71 -15.99 -3.32 -11.52
CA ARG A 71 -15.44 -4.23 -10.52
C ARG A 71 -16.23 -4.14 -9.22
N ALA A 72 -16.46 -2.94 -8.70
CA ALA A 72 -17.21 -2.74 -7.47
C ALA A 72 -18.64 -3.33 -7.57
N ALA A 73 -19.30 -3.15 -8.72
CA ALA A 73 -20.62 -3.73 -8.96
C ALA A 73 -20.62 -5.25 -8.84
N LEU A 74 -19.72 -5.93 -9.56
CA LEU A 74 -19.63 -7.40 -9.53
C LEU A 74 -19.18 -7.92 -8.15
N THR A 75 -18.28 -7.20 -7.47
CA THR A 75 -17.86 -7.55 -6.11
C THR A 75 -19.02 -7.45 -5.13
N ALA A 76 -19.83 -6.39 -5.21
CA ALA A 76 -20.99 -6.23 -4.35
C ALA A 76 -22.04 -7.35 -4.56
N ALA A 77 -22.27 -7.73 -5.81
CA ALA A 77 -23.13 -8.87 -6.16
C ALA A 77 -22.62 -10.19 -5.56
N ASN A 78 -21.32 -10.46 -5.73
CA ASN A 78 -20.70 -11.67 -5.18
C ASN A 78 -20.74 -11.69 -3.65
N HIS A 79 -20.49 -10.57 -2.99
CA HIS A 79 -20.60 -10.44 -1.54
C HIS A 79 -21.98 -10.81 -1.03
N TRP A 80 -23.01 -10.24 -1.64
CA TRP A 80 -24.37 -10.56 -1.24
C TRP A 80 -24.67 -12.04 -1.40
N LEU A 81 -24.26 -12.65 -2.53
CA LEU A 81 -24.44 -14.09 -2.78
C LEU A 81 -23.67 -14.95 -1.78
N MET A 82 -22.46 -14.58 -1.44
CA MET A 82 -21.65 -15.28 -0.43
C MET A 82 -22.29 -15.20 0.95
N ASP A 83 -22.78 -14.03 1.36
CA ASP A 83 -23.48 -13.83 2.62
C ASP A 83 -24.78 -14.66 2.67
N TYR A 84 -25.59 -14.59 1.62
CA TYR A 84 -26.79 -15.42 1.46
C TYR A 84 -26.47 -16.90 1.61
N ASN A 85 -25.44 -17.39 0.90
CA ASN A 85 -25.04 -18.79 0.89
C ASN A 85 -24.45 -19.28 2.22
N THR A 86 -23.92 -18.39 3.05
CA THR A 86 -23.43 -18.75 4.39
C THR A 86 -24.58 -19.12 5.35
N HIS A 87 -25.76 -18.54 5.12
CA HIS A 87 -26.94 -18.76 5.96
C HIS A 87 -27.92 -19.78 5.37
N THR A 88 -27.57 -20.36 4.21
CA THR A 88 -28.46 -21.21 3.42
C THR A 88 -27.91 -22.64 3.29
N SER A 89 -28.77 -23.65 3.28
CA SER A 89 -28.38 -25.05 3.12
C SER A 89 -27.77 -25.31 1.73
N LEU A 90 -26.86 -26.29 1.61
CA LEU A 90 -26.15 -26.57 0.36
C LEU A 90 -27.05 -26.67 -0.92
N PRO A 91 -28.21 -27.35 -0.89
CA PRO A 91 -29.06 -27.46 -2.09
C PRO A 91 -29.80 -26.17 -2.45
N GLU A 92 -29.92 -25.23 -1.54
CA GLU A 92 -30.65 -23.96 -1.73
C GLU A 92 -29.71 -22.78 -2.03
N ARG A 93 -28.41 -23.02 -2.12
CA ARG A 93 -27.41 -21.98 -2.41
C ARG A 93 -27.57 -21.41 -3.82
N LEU A 94 -27.46 -20.11 -3.91
CA LEU A 94 -27.51 -19.38 -5.16
C LEU A 94 -26.10 -19.21 -5.73
N THR A 95 -25.91 -19.64 -6.97
CA THR A 95 -24.64 -19.47 -7.68
C THR A 95 -24.92 -19.08 -9.13
N GLY A 96 -24.00 -18.46 -9.84
CA GLY A 96 -24.25 -18.13 -11.23
C GLY A 96 -23.25 -17.13 -11.82
N GLY A 97 -23.73 -16.33 -12.74
CA GLY A 97 -22.93 -15.33 -13.42
C GLY A 97 -23.62 -13.97 -13.52
N MET A 98 -22.82 -12.94 -13.61
CA MET A 98 -23.28 -11.57 -13.84
C MET A 98 -22.37 -10.86 -14.82
N VAL A 99 -22.98 -10.07 -15.69
CA VAL A 99 -22.26 -9.14 -16.55
C VAL A 99 -22.84 -7.74 -16.39
N CYS A 100 -21.95 -6.78 -16.22
CA CYS A 100 -22.25 -5.35 -16.23
C CYS A 100 -21.56 -4.71 -17.42
N ALA A 101 -22.28 -3.91 -18.19
CA ALA A 101 -21.70 -3.14 -19.29
C ALA A 101 -22.11 -1.68 -19.20
N VAL A 102 -21.24 -0.79 -19.67
CA VAL A 102 -21.48 0.66 -19.67
C VAL A 102 -21.24 1.21 -21.04
N LEU A 103 -22.20 1.99 -21.50
CA LEU A 103 -22.00 2.85 -22.67
C LEU A 103 -21.75 4.27 -22.19
N ARG A 104 -20.58 4.82 -22.59
CA ARG A 104 -20.15 6.20 -22.33
C ARG A 104 -19.75 6.84 -23.65
N GLY A 105 -20.59 7.72 -24.17
CA GLY A 105 -20.38 8.29 -25.50
C GLY A 105 -20.30 7.20 -26.58
N SER A 106 -19.15 7.09 -27.24
CA SER A 106 -18.87 6.08 -28.28
C SER A 106 -18.09 4.87 -27.76
N GLU A 107 -17.94 4.71 -26.45
CA GLU A 107 -17.14 3.64 -25.86
C GLU A 107 -18.03 2.66 -25.08
N ALA A 108 -17.83 1.37 -25.28
CA ALA A 108 -18.45 0.29 -24.50
C ALA A 108 -17.40 -0.34 -23.59
N TYR A 109 -17.72 -0.43 -22.31
CA TYR A 109 -16.95 -1.14 -21.30
C TYR A 109 -17.82 -2.25 -20.73
N ALA A 110 -17.31 -3.45 -20.61
CA ALA A 110 -18.02 -4.54 -19.96
C ALA A 110 -17.10 -5.27 -18.99
N ALA A 111 -17.67 -5.74 -17.89
CA ALA A 111 -17.03 -6.66 -16.96
C ALA A 111 -18.00 -7.81 -16.68
N GLN A 112 -17.46 -9.02 -16.61
CA GLN A 112 -18.22 -10.22 -16.30
C GLN A 112 -17.53 -11.04 -15.22
N ALA A 113 -18.35 -11.74 -14.45
CA ALA A 113 -17.92 -12.71 -13.44
C ALA A 113 -18.87 -13.92 -13.49
N GLY A 114 -18.31 -15.11 -13.35
CA GLY A 114 -19.06 -16.34 -13.53
C GLY A 114 -19.46 -16.62 -14.99
N PRO A 115 -20.34 -17.60 -15.22
CA PRO A 115 -20.68 -18.11 -16.55
C PRO A 115 -21.68 -17.21 -17.30
N THR A 116 -21.21 -16.13 -17.92
CA THR A 116 -21.97 -15.26 -18.81
C THR A 116 -21.15 -14.94 -20.06
N SER A 117 -21.75 -14.30 -21.06
CA SER A 117 -21.08 -13.95 -22.32
C SER A 117 -21.41 -12.52 -22.76
N VAL A 118 -20.40 -11.85 -23.34
CA VAL A 118 -20.52 -10.53 -23.96
C VAL A 118 -20.17 -10.66 -25.44
N TYR A 119 -21.02 -10.16 -26.32
CA TYR A 119 -20.75 -10.09 -27.75
C TYR A 119 -20.72 -8.63 -28.16
N ILE A 120 -19.70 -8.25 -28.90
CA ILE A 120 -19.57 -6.91 -29.49
C ILE A 120 -19.49 -7.07 -30.98
N ARG A 121 -20.51 -6.55 -31.69
CA ARG A 121 -20.57 -6.57 -33.15
C ARG A 121 -20.27 -5.19 -33.69
N GLN A 122 -19.22 -5.10 -34.51
CA GLN A 122 -18.74 -3.88 -35.16
C GLN A 122 -18.83 -4.07 -36.69
N GLY A 123 -19.81 -3.44 -37.33
CA GLY A 123 -20.06 -3.67 -38.74
C GLY A 123 -20.41 -5.13 -39.07
N SER A 124 -19.52 -5.85 -39.74
CA SER A 124 -19.66 -7.30 -40.05
C SER A 124 -18.90 -8.19 -39.07
N ASP A 125 -17.97 -7.63 -38.29
CA ASP A 125 -17.14 -8.37 -37.34
C ASP A 125 -17.88 -8.55 -36.00
N ILE A 126 -17.68 -9.70 -35.36
CA ILE A 126 -18.25 -10.01 -34.05
C ILE A 126 -17.20 -10.67 -33.16
N GLN A 127 -17.07 -10.14 -31.98
CA GLN A 127 -16.17 -10.64 -30.93
C GLN A 127 -17.00 -11.15 -29.76
N ILE A 128 -16.55 -12.24 -29.14
CA ILE A 128 -17.15 -12.82 -27.93
C ILE A 128 -16.17 -12.77 -26.77
N TYR A 129 -16.66 -12.44 -25.60
CA TYR A 129 -15.93 -12.46 -24.35
C TYR A 129 -16.71 -13.28 -23.30
N PRO A 130 -16.09 -14.32 -22.67
CA PRO A 130 -14.75 -14.83 -22.97
C PRO A 130 -14.67 -15.43 -24.37
N ALA A 131 -13.45 -15.54 -24.90
CA ALA A 131 -13.21 -16.35 -26.09
C ALA A 131 -13.67 -17.80 -25.84
N ARG A 132 -14.13 -18.50 -26.87
CA ARG A 132 -14.76 -19.85 -26.74
C ARG A 132 -13.85 -20.93 -26.16
N ASP A 133 -12.54 -20.77 -26.34
CA ASP A 133 -11.49 -21.61 -25.82
C ASP A 133 -10.98 -21.18 -24.44
N ALA A 134 -11.55 -20.11 -23.90
CA ALA A 134 -11.17 -19.61 -22.58
C ALA A 134 -11.76 -20.51 -21.48
N GLU A 135 -10.98 -20.72 -20.44
CA GLU A 135 -11.41 -21.45 -19.25
C GLU A 135 -12.63 -20.78 -18.59
N PRO A 136 -13.67 -21.52 -18.19
CA PRO A 136 -14.85 -20.93 -17.58
C PRO A 136 -14.50 -20.27 -16.23
N LEU A 137 -15.07 -19.10 -15.98
CA LEU A 137 -14.93 -18.41 -14.71
C LEU A 137 -15.71 -19.15 -13.60
N PRO A 138 -15.17 -19.19 -12.36
CA PRO A 138 -15.90 -19.70 -11.22
C PRO A 138 -17.23 -18.96 -11.02
N PRO A 139 -18.33 -19.66 -10.72
CA PRO A 139 -19.61 -19.00 -10.48
C PRO A 139 -19.56 -18.02 -9.31
N LEU A 140 -20.28 -16.91 -9.42
CA LEU A 140 -20.58 -16.02 -8.29
C LEU A 140 -21.21 -16.79 -7.14
N GLY A 141 -20.94 -16.38 -5.91
CA GLY A 141 -21.47 -17.02 -4.69
C GLY A 141 -20.70 -18.28 -4.26
N THR A 142 -19.65 -18.69 -4.98
CA THR A 142 -18.85 -19.89 -4.66
C THR A 142 -17.50 -19.56 -4.03
N THR A 143 -16.94 -18.40 -4.34
CA THR A 143 -15.61 -17.99 -3.88
C THR A 143 -15.59 -16.49 -3.55
N SER A 144 -14.86 -16.13 -2.50
CA SER A 144 -14.64 -14.73 -2.15
C SER A 144 -13.65 -14.05 -3.11
N ALA A 145 -12.73 -14.81 -3.71
CA ALA A 145 -11.83 -14.32 -4.76
C ALA A 145 -12.58 -14.31 -6.08
N LEU A 146 -13.14 -13.15 -6.44
CA LEU A 146 -13.93 -12.99 -7.66
C LEU A 146 -13.01 -12.76 -8.86
N GLU A 147 -12.99 -13.74 -9.76
CA GLU A 147 -12.36 -13.60 -11.06
C GLU A 147 -13.28 -12.84 -12.02
N MET A 148 -12.74 -11.85 -12.71
CA MET A 148 -13.49 -11.00 -13.65
C MET A 148 -12.77 -10.88 -14.97
N ARG A 149 -13.54 -10.84 -16.06
CA ARG A 149 -13.02 -10.51 -17.38
C ARG A 149 -13.60 -9.20 -17.86
N TYR A 150 -12.78 -8.44 -18.57
CA TYR A 150 -13.15 -7.13 -19.07
C TYR A 150 -13.13 -7.11 -20.58
N ALA A 151 -14.07 -6.40 -21.17
CA ALA A 151 -14.10 -6.09 -22.59
C ALA A 151 -14.23 -4.58 -22.77
N HIS A 152 -13.52 -4.03 -23.73
CA HIS A 152 -13.60 -2.62 -24.12
C HIS A 152 -13.55 -2.51 -25.63
N ALA A 153 -14.46 -1.73 -26.21
CA ALA A 153 -14.46 -1.47 -27.63
C ALA A 153 -15.08 -0.10 -27.94
N PRO A 154 -14.53 0.65 -28.91
CA PRO A 154 -15.21 1.80 -29.46
C PRO A 154 -16.41 1.34 -30.30
N LEU A 155 -17.57 1.98 -30.16
CA LEU A 155 -18.77 1.70 -30.91
C LEU A 155 -19.09 2.83 -31.90
N ARG A 156 -19.41 2.45 -33.13
CA ARG A 156 -19.93 3.35 -34.14
C ARG A 156 -21.46 3.23 -34.19
N PRO A 157 -22.17 4.23 -34.71
CA PRO A 157 -23.59 4.12 -34.93
C PRO A 157 -23.97 2.84 -35.73
N GLY A 158 -24.86 2.03 -35.17
CA GLY A 158 -25.26 0.74 -35.72
C GLY A 158 -24.52 -0.47 -35.14
N ASP A 159 -23.39 -0.30 -34.45
CA ASP A 159 -22.72 -1.39 -33.71
C ASP A 159 -23.58 -1.86 -32.54
N THR A 160 -23.45 -3.13 -32.18
CA THR A 160 -24.37 -3.78 -31.23
C THR A 160 -23.58 -4.49 -30.11
N LEU A 161 -24.01 -4.30 -28.88
CA LEU A 161 -23.60 -5.03 -27.70
C LEU A 161 -24.71 -6.02 -27.33
N LEU A 162 -24.34 -7.30 -27.12
CA LEU A 162 -25.24 -8.33 -26.59
C LEU A 162 -24.63 -8.90 -25.32
N LEU A 163 -25.37 -8.85 -24.21
CA LEU A 163 -25.10 -9.61 -23.01
C LEU A 163 -25.99 -10.84 -22.99
N ALA A 164 -25.45 -12.00 -22.65
CA ALA A 164 -26.21 -13.26 -22.69
C ALA A 164 -25.76 -14.21 -21.56
N ASP A 165 -26.65 -15.12 -21.19
CA ASP A 165 -26.38 -16.21 -20.27
C ASP A 165 -25.34 -17.20 -20.83
N ALA A 166 -24.82 -18.06 -19.95
CA ALA A 166 -23.79 -19.05 -20.31
C ALA A 166 -24.26 -20.06 -21.38
N ARG A 167 -25.51 -20.42 -21.34
CA ARG A 167 -26.07 -21.44 -22.25
C ARG A 167 -26.07 -20.97 -23.69
N PHE A 168 -26.38 -19.69 -23.92
CA PHE A 168 -26.33 -19.09 -25.25
C PHE A 168 -24.90 -19.11 -25.81
N GLY A 169 -23.90 -18.71 -25.00
CA GLY A 169 -22.50 -18.65 -25.45
C GLY A 169 -21.92 -19.98 -25.88
N ALA A 170 -22.34 -21.07 -25.22
CA ALA A 170 -21.79 -22.41 -25.46
C ALA A 170 -22.27 -23.06 -26.78
N HIS A 171 -23.45 -22.69 -27.29
CA HIS A 171 -24.12 -23.46 -28.36
C HIS A 171 -24.28 -22.70 -29.69
N MET A 172 -24.16 -21.35 -29.69
CA MET A 172 -24.46 -20.58 -30.92
C MET A 172 -23.21 -20.23 -31.73
N PRO A 173 -23.11 -20.59 -33.02
CA PRO A 173 -22.05 -20.13 -33.91
C PRO A 173 -22.01 -18.60 -33.99
N LEU A 174 -20.80 -18.01 -34.05
CA LEU A 174 -20.64 -16.55 -34.08
C LEU A 174 -21.28 -15.91 -35.29
N GLU A 175 -21.21 -16.58 -36.43
CA GLU A 175 -21.81 -16.13 -37.70
C GLU A 175 -23.34 -16.02 -37.61
N VAL A 176 -23.96 -16.96 -36.90
CA VAL A 176 -25.40 -16.98 -36.65
C VAL A 176 -25.81 -15.84 -35.73
N VAL A 177 -25.04 -15.61 -34.65
CA VAL A 177 -25.27 -14.48 -33.75
C VAL A 177 -25.05 -13.15 -34.47
N SER A 178 -23.97 -13.02 -35.25
CA SER A 178 -23.71 -11.83 -36.07
C SER A 178 -24.86 -11.52 -37.02
N SER A 179 -25.39 -12.57 -37.71
CA SER A 179 -26.52 -12.42 -38.60
C SER A 179 -27.80 -11.97 -37.87
N ALA A 180 -28.07 -12.53 -36.68
CA ALA A 180 -29.22 -12.13 -35.87
C ALA A 180 -29.15 -10.66 -35.41
N LEU A 181 -27.95 -10.19 -35.07
CA LEU A 181 -27.72 -8.83 -34.64
C LEU A 181 -27.60 -7.80 -35.78
N SER A 182 -27.57 -8.23 -37.04
CA SER A 182 -27.32 -7.37 -38.21
C SER A 182 -28.57 -6.61 -38.72
N GLN A 183 -29.74 -6.87 -38.17
CA GLN A 183 -31.05 -6.48 -38.74
C GLN A 183 -31.55 -5.06 -38.39
N GLY A 184 -30.68 -4.16 -38.06
CA GLY A 184 -30.92 -2.70 -38.05
C GLY A 184 -31.65 -2.10 -36.85
N THR A 185 -32.43 -2.87 -36.06
CA THR A 185 -33.07 -2.39 -34.82
C THR A 185 -32.95 -3.42 -33.69
N VAL A 186 -32.94 -2.94 -32.45
CA VAL A 186 -32.87 -3.81 -31.25
C VAL A 186 -34.02 -4.81 -31.20
N ASP A 187 -35.24 -4.37 -31.53
CA ASP A 187 -36.41 -5.26 -31.51
C ASP A 187 -36.26 -6.42 -32.49
N LYS A 188 -35.81 -6.14 -33.72
CA LYS A 188 -35.57 -7.19 -34.73
C LYS A 188 -34.44 -8.13 -34.32
N ALA A 189 -33.39 -7.60 -33.71
CA ALA A 189 -32.31 -8.43 -33.16
C ALA A 189 -32.84 -9.38 -32.08
N LEU A 190 -33.68 -8.90 -31.17
CA LEU A 190 -34.33 -9.73 -30.14
C LEU A 190 -35.24 -10.78 -30.73
N GLU A 191 -36.11 -10.43 -31.72
CA GLU A 191 -36.97 -11.38 -32.41
C GLU A 191 -36.16 -12.48 -33.13
N ASN A 192 -35.03 -12.13 -33.73
CA ASN A 192 -34.15 -13.11 -34.36
C ASN A 192 -33.49 -14.03 -33.34
N LEU A 193 -33.03 -13.51 -32.18
CA LEU A 193 -32.49 -14.31 -31.08
C LEU A 193 -33.55 -15.28 -30.55
N GLU A 194 -34.79 -14.82 -30.33
CA GLU A 194 -35.90 -15.69 -29.91
C GLU A 194 -36.16 -16.82 -30.92
N ARG A 195 -36.16 -16.49 -32.22
CA ARG A 195 -36.35 -17.49 -33.28
C ARG A 195 -35.23 -18.52 -33.32
N LEU A 196 -33.98 -18.09 -33.01
CA LEU A 196 -32.83 -18.99 -32.95
C LEU A 196 -32.91 -19.96 -31.78
N ILE A 197 -33.37 -19.50 -30.63
CA ILE A 197 -33.48 -20.31 -29.42
C ILE A 197 -34.67 -21.27 -29.48
N GLY A 198 -35.75 -20.89 -30.16
CA GLY A 198 -36.95 -21.70 -30.29
C GLY A 198 -37.62 -21.96 -28.94
N LYS A 199 -37.63 -23.23 -28.48
CA LYS A 199 -38.21 -23.62 -27.18
C LYS A 199 -37.21 -23.62 -26.02
N GLY A 200 -36.01 -23.10 -26.22
CA GLY A 200 -34.98 -23.04 -25.17
C GLY A 200 -35.17 -21.85 -24.24
N ASP A 201 -34.37 -21.84 -23.21
CA ASP A 201 -34.25 -20.72 -22.25
C ASP A 201 -33.18 -19.75 -22.71
N LEU A 202 -33.40 -18.45 -22.51
CA LEU A 202 -32.46 -17.37 -22.81
C LEU A 202 -32.67 -16.18 -21.90
N ILE A 203 -31.59 -15.71 -21.30
CA ILE A 203 -31.51 -14.36 -20.73
C ILE A 203 -30.58 -13.55 -21.62
N ALA A 204 -31.10 -12.50 -22.25
CA ALA A 204 -30.29 -11.66 -23.12
C ALA A 204 -30.68 -10.18 -23.01
N LEU A 205 -29.71 -9.30 -23.16
CA LEU A 205 -29.88 -7.87 -23.24
C LEU A 205 -29.10 -7.34 -24.45
N VAL A 206 -29.78 -6.62 -25.33
CA VAL A 206 -29.21 -6.04 -26.56
C VAL A 206 -29.21 -4.51 -26.43
N ALA A 207 -28.06 -3.90 -26.69
CA ALA A 207 -27.93 -2.47 -26.85
C ALA A 207 -27.29 -2.14 -28.19
N GLN A 208 -27.77 -1.08 -28.86
CA GLN A 208 -27.24 -0.63 -30.14
C GLN A 208 -26.79 0.83 -30.03
N ALA A 209 -25.60 1.14 -30.53
CA ALA A 209 -25.11 2.50 -30.60
C ALA A 209 -25.98 3.33 -31.58
N ALA A 210 -26.64 4.37 -31.05
CA ALA A 210 -27.43 5.31 -31.85
C ALA A 210 -26.53 6.40 -32.46
N PRO A 211 -26.93 7.03 -33.58
CA PRO A 211 -26.30 8.26 -34.05
C PRO A 211 -26.37 9.33 -32.96
N ALA A 212 -25.29 10.08 -32.76
CA ALA A 212 -25.31 11.21 -31.81
C ALA A 212 -26.39 12.20 -32.31
N GLU A 213 -27.39 12.50 -31.48
CA GLU A 213 -28.29 13.61 -31.78
C GLU A 213 -27.49 14.90 -31.78
N PRO A 214 -27.64 15.77 -32.80
CA PRO A 214 -26.95 17.05 -32.79
C PRO A 214 -27.45 17.88 -31.60
N ASP A 215 -26.54 18.27 -30.75
CA ASP A 215 -26.75 19.06 -29.52
C ASP A 215 -27.62 20.28 -29.81
N GLN A 216 -28.91 20.28 -29.47
CA GLN A 216 -29.80 21.44 -29.53
C GLN A 216 -29.46 22.53 -28.49
N LYS A 217 -28.40 22.40 -27.71
CA LYS A 217 -27.97 23.38 -26.68
C LYS A 217 -26.91 24.35 -27.13
N SER A 218 -26.36 24.26 -28.36
CA SER A 218 -25.32 25.18 -28.83
C SER A 218 -25.81 26.33 -29.71
N THR A 219 -27.12 26.49 -29.98
CA THR A 219 -27.64 27.54 -30.88
C THR A 219 -28.08 28.84 -30.17
N ALA A 220 -27.89 28.97 -28.85
CA ALA A 220 -28.31 30.16 -28.13
C ALA A 220 -27.19 31.18 -27.81
N THR A 221 -25.91 30.91 -28.16
CA THR A 221 -24.78 31.82 -27.85
C THR A 221 -23.98 32.27 -29.08
N ALA A 222 -24.41 31.91 -30.31
CA ALA A 222 -23.70 32.28 -31.55
C ALA A 222 -24.35 33.44 -32.33
N ALA A 223 -25.27 34.19 -31.72
CA ALA A 223 -26.01 35.27 -32.40
C ALA A 223 -25.52 36.71 -32.06
N THR A 224 -24.34 36.89 -31.48
CA THR A 224 -23.89 38.25 -31.10
C THR A 224 -22.42 38.55 -31.42
N VAL A 225 -21.76 37.86 -32.35
CA VAL A 225 -20.49 38.34 -32.94
C VAL A 225 -20.40 37.88 -34.41
N ALA A 226 -21.16 38.51 -35.29
CA ALA A 226 -20.98 38.42 -36.72
C ALA A 226 -21.20 39.80 -37.37
N THR A 227 -20.30 40.71 -37.08
CA THR A 227 -20.09 41.92 -37.92
C THR A 227 -18.62 42.36 -37.78
N ALA A 228 -17.78 41.95 -38.69
CA ALA A 228 -16.61 42.62 -39.23
C ALA A 228 -15.59 41.60 -39.77
N ALA A 229 -15.52 41.61 -41.09
CA ALA A 229 -14.38 41.41 -41.94
C ALA A 229 -14.63 40.41 -43.06
N ALA A 230 -15.33 40.89 -44.10
CA ALA A 230 -15.16 40.41 -45.46
C ALA A 230 -13.90 41.07 -46.06
N VAL A 231 -13.37 40.42 -47.10
CA VAL A 231 -12.32 40.80 -48.05
C VAL A 231 -10.99 40.04 -47.83
N THR A 232 -10.74 38.99 -48.57
CA THR A 232 -9.94 38.98 -49.79
C THR A 232 -9.95 37.60 -50.47
N ALA A 233 -10.32 37.58 -51.73
CA ALA A 233 -10.31 36.45 -52.61
C ALA A 233 -8.93 36.18 -53.24
N ALA A 234 -8.68 34.96 -53.64
CA ALA A 234 -8.33 34.56 -54.99
C ALA A 234 -7.28 33.42 -55.09
N VAL A 235 -7.67 32.39 -55.81
CA VAL A 235 -6.94 31.64 -56.85
C VAL A 235 -5.78 30.73 -56.43
N THR A 236 -5.94 29.40 -56.61
CA THR A 236 -5.38 28.65 -57.74
C THR A 236 -5.64 27.13 -57.67
N HIS A 237 -5.67 26.54 -58.83
CA HIS A 237 -6.04 25.22 -59.33
C HIS A 237 -5.38 23.97 -58.74
N PRO A 238 -5.94 22.74 -59.08
CA PRO A 238 -5.65 21.48 -58.44
C PRO A 238 -4.50 20.73 -59.12
N ILE A 239 -3.79 19.90 -58.32
CA ILE A 239 -2.83 18.91 -58.82
C ILE A 239 -3.36 17.52 -58.44
N GLU A 240 -3.50 16.67 -59.45
CA GLU A 240 -3.85 15.26 -59.36
C GLU A 240 -2.78 14.42 -58.64
N PRO A 241 -3.13 13.35 -57.92
CA PRO A 241 -2.15 12.42 -57.34
C PRO A 241 -1.88 11.24 -58.28
N LEU A 242 -0.62 11.00 -58.52
CA LEU A 242 -0.08 9.79 -59.12
C LEU A 242 -0.04 8.66 -58.11
N THR A 243 -0.72 7.55 -58.42
CA THR A 243 -0.62 6.28 -57.71
C THR A 243 0.58 5.45 -58.20
N PRO A 244 1.30 4.76 -57.33
CA PRO A 244 2.07 3.58 -57.70
C PRO A 244 1.37 2.30 -57.19
N THR A 245 1.08 1.46 -58.16
CA THR A 245 0.61 0.08 -57.99
C THR A 245 1.76 -0.80 -57.44
N VAL A 246 1.54 -1.45 -56.32
CA VAL A 246 2.41 -2.54 -55.86
C VAL A 246 1.56 -3.78 -55.62
N THR A 247 1.85 -4.81 -56.40
CA THR A 247 1.28 -6.15 -56.36
C THR A 247 1.87 -6.95 -55.19
N PRO A 248 1.09 -7.65 -54.35
CA PRO A 248 1.61 -8.56 -53.34
C PRO A 248 1.93 -9.95 -53.91
N PRO A 249 2.97 -10.64 -53.42
CA PRO A 249 3.26 -12.00 -53.81
C PRO A 249 2.40 -13.04 -53.06
N GLN A 250 1.96 -14.06 -53.78
CA GLN A 250 1.26 -15.26 -53.30
C GLN A 250 2.16 -16.14 -52.41
N PRO A 251 1.62 -16.81 -51.39
CA PRO A 251 2.37 -17.83 -50.66
C PRO A 251 2.31 -19.17 -51.35
N ALA A 252 3.46 -19.83 -51.41
CA ALA A 252 3.64 -21.18 -51.92
C ALA A 252 3.15 -22.22 -50.89
N SER A 253 2.37 -23.17 -51.36
CA SER A 253 1.95 -24.36 -50.62
C SER A 253 3.08 -25.35 -50.53
N THR A 254 3.45 -25.81 -49.35
CA THR A 254 4.20 -27.02 -49.13
C THR A 254 3.36 -28.03 -48.35
N VAL A 255 3.11 -29.13 -49.05
CA VAL A 255 2.55 -30.38 -48.55
C VAL A 255 3.58 -31.05 -47.68
N ILE A 256 3.22 -31.52 -46.50
CA ILE A 256 4.02 -32.51 -45.72
C ILE A 256 3.07 -33.64 -45.28
N GLU A 257 3.56 -34.83 -45.60
CA GLU A 257 2.94 -36.15 -45.49
C GLU A 257 2.68 -36.63 -44.05
N ASP A 258 1.75 -37.56 -43.96
CA ASP A 258 1.35 -38.40 -42.84
C ASP A 258 2.49 -39.25 -42.22
N GLY A 259 2.45 -39.40 -40.88
CA GLY A 259 3.19 -40.45 -40.17
C GLY A 259 2.52 -40.71 -38.80
N PRO A 260 2.61 -41.91 -38.26
CA PRO A 260 1.47 -42.64 -37.71
C PRO A 260 1.21 -42.50 -36.20
N ILE A 261 -0.07 -42.72 -35.90
CA ILE A 261 -0.68 -42.82 -34.56
C ILE A 261 -0.17 -44.07 -33.83
N ILE A 262 0.32 -43.91 -32.59
CA ILE A 262 0.48 -45.02 -31.63
C ILE A 262 -0.51 -44.81 -30.50
N ARG A 263 -1.51 -45.71 -30.44
CA ARG A 263 -2.37 -45.93 -29.24
C ARG A 263 -1.63 -46.87 -28.29
N VAL A 264 -1.60 -46.58 -27.01
CA VAL A 264 -1.39 -47.61 -25.96
C VAL A 264 -2.48 -47.45 -24.91
N ALA A 265 -3.21 -48.54 -24.79
CA ALA A 265 -4.24 -48.74 -23.77
C ALA A 265 -3.63 -49.41 -22.53
N GLY A 266 -4.30 -49.22 -21.39
CA GLY A 266 -4.29 -50.23 -20.35
C GLY A 266 -4.05 -49.75 -18.91
N ARG A 267 -5.12 -49.59 -18.14
CA ARG A 267 -5.17 -49.80 -16.68
C ARG A 267 -4.97 -51.32 -16.39
N PRO A 268 -4.61 -51.76 -15.15
CA PRO A 268 -5.54 -51.72 -14.06
C PRO A 268 -4.98 -51.48 -12.65
N SER A 269 -5.91 -51.17 -11.77
CA SER A 269 -6.01 -51.16 -10.32
C SER A 269 -5.38 -52.34 -9.59
N ALA A 270 -4.76 -52.05 -8.43
CA ALA A 270 -4.78 -52.96 -7.29
C ALA A 270 -4.64 -52.21 -5.93
N ALA A 271 -5.51 -52.57 -5.03
CA ALA A 271 -5.64 -52.05 -3.69
C ALA A 271 -4.76 -52.81 -2.66
N LEU A 272 -4.76 -52.30 -1.41
CA LEU A 272 -4.37 -52.92 -0.11
C LEU A 272 -2.89 -52.69 0.29
N ALA A 273 -2.57 -52.10 1.44
CA ALA A 273 -2.82 -52.49 2.79
C ALA A 273 -2.30 -51.46 3.80
N ALA A 274 -3.03 -51.23 4.86
CA ALA A 274 -2.63 -50.48 6.06
C ALA A 274 -1.74 -51.32 6.98
N THR A 275 -0.91 -50.64 7.79
CA THR A 275 -0.58 -50.91 9.22
C THR A 275 0.86 -50.52 9.57
N PRO A 276 1.23 -50.27 10.83
CA PRO A 276 0.80 -49.27 11.82
C PRO A 276 1.97 -48.44 12.37
N ALA A 277 1.63 -47.44 13.19
CA ALA A 277 2.56 -46.62 13.95
C ALA A 277 3.30 -47.36 15.06
N PRO A 278 4.49 -46.94 15.49
CA PRO A 278 5.03 -47.24 16.80
C PRO A 278 5.02 -46.01 17.73
N GLN A 279 4.61 -46.29 18.99
CA GLN A 279 4.60 -45.42 20.15
C GLN A 279 6.02 -45.15 20.72
N PRO A 280 6.18 -44.13 21.58
CA PRO A 280 7.46 -43.64 22.04
C PRO A 280 8.01 -44.42 23.25
N THR A 281 9.30 -44.64 23.26
CA THR A 281 10.05 -45.05 24.45
C THR A 281 10.77 -43.89 25.09
N THR A 282 10.42 -43.65 26.35
CA THR A 282 11.12 -42.79 27.30
C THR A 282 12.46 -43.39 27.69
N THR A 283 13.55 -42.61 27.64
CA THR A 283 14.71 -42.87 28.52
C THR A 283 15.30 -41.51 28.96
N ALA A 284 15.38 -41.39 30.29
CA ALA A 284 15.99 -40.29 31.02
C ALA A 284 17.52 -40.38 30.92
N GLY A 285 18.16 -39.22 30.73
CA GLY A 285 19.62 -39.07 30.83
C GLY A 285 19.97 -37.69 31.35
N THR A 286 20.60 -37.65 32.48
CA THR A 286 21.02 -36.56 33.34
C THR A 286 22.03 -35.60 32.66
N PRO A 287 22.14 -34.33 33.06
CA PRO A 287 22.89 -33.30 32.36
C PRO A 287 24.39 -33.29 32.72
N SER A 288 25.22 -33.16 31.69
CA SER A 288 26.65 -32.83 31.85
C SER A 288 26.88 -31.36 31.60
N THR A 289 27.36 -30.68 32.63
CA THR A 289 27.86 -29.32 32.60
C THR A 289 29.09 -29.19 31.74
N ARG A 290 29.06 -28.37 30.70
CA ARG A 290 30.24 -27.85 30.02
C ARG A 290 30.24 -26.33 30.06
N SER A 291 31.27 -25.85 30.75
CA SER A 291 31.70 -24.46 30.89
C SER A 291 31.82 -23.77 29.51
N ALA A 292 31.13 -22.66 29.31
CA ALA A 292 31.31 -21.77 28.20
C ALA A 292 32.34 -20.69 28.52
N ALA A 293 33.26 -20.51 27.61
CA ALA A 293 34.23 -19.42 27.60
C ALA A 293 33.56 -18.06 27.29
N PRO A 294 34.01 -16.94 27.81
CA PRO A 294 33.38 -15.65 27.61
C PRO A 294 33.72 -15.05 26.24
N LEU A 295 32.67 -14.59 25.53
CA LEU A 295 32.78 -13.74 24.36
C LEU A 295 33.23 -12.33 24.72
N PRO A 296 33.96 -11.61 23.87
CA PRO A 296 34.45 -10.28 24.14
C PRO A 296 33.31 -9.26 24.17
N ALA A 297 33.31 -8.43 25.22
CA ALA A 297 32.38 -7.33 25.42
C ALA A 297 32.54 -6.28 24.31
N THR A 298 31.48 -6.02 23.57
CA THR A 298 31.34 -4.81 22.76
C THR A 298 31.30 -3.57 23.68
N ALA A 299 32.17 -2.61 23.39
CA ALA A 299 32.25 -1.36 24.09
C ALA A 299 30.95 -0.58 23.98
N VAL A 300 30.22 -0.48 25.07
CA VAL A 300 29.15 0.50 25.25
C VAL A 300 29.85 1.83 25.48
N THR A 301 29.70 2.77 24.58
CA THR A 301 30.13 4.17 24.77
C THR A 301 29.27 4.79 25.86
N ASP A 302 29.88 4.88 27.06
CA ASP A 302 29.32 5.53 28.24
C ASP A 302 29.34 7.05 28.01
N THR A 303 28.24 7.63 27.60
CA THR A 303 28.03 9.08 27.58
C THR A 303 27.74 9.57 28.99
N ARG A 304 28.79 9.63 29.82
CA ARG A 304 28.72 10.37 31.06
C ARG A 304 28.83 11.86 30.78
N PRO A 305 28.01 12.70 31.41
CA PRO A 305 28.07 14.14 31.19
C PRO A 305 29.45 14.69 31.65
N VAL A 306 30.00 15.59 30.85
CA VAL A 306 31.30 16.25 30.94
C VAL A 306 31.58 16.92 32.34
N PHE A 307 30.56 16.96 33.19
CA PHE A 307 30.64 17.57 34.52
C PHE A 307 31.41 16.73 35.55
N MET A 308 31.55 15.42 35.42
CA MET A 308 32.27 14.59 36.37
C MET A 308 33.80 14.58 36.17
N ASP A 309 34.31 14.87 34.99
CA ASP A 309 35.75 14.90 34.74
C ASP A 309 36.42 16.17 35.29
N ARG A 310 35.73 17.32 35.30
CA ARG A 310 36.24 18.55 35.91
C ARG A 310 36.33 18.46 37.44
N SER A 311 35.47 17.70 38.10
CA SER A 311 35.51 17.51 39.54
C SER A 311 36.68 16.63 39.99
N ARG A 312 37.15 15.67 39.18
CA ARG A 312 38.34 14.84 39.47
C ARG A 312 39.64 15.63 39.32
N GLU A 313 39.76 16.47 38.31
CA GLU A 313 40.92 17.35 38.16
C GLU A 313 41.01 18.40 39.29
N TRP A 314 39.86 18.92 39.73
CA TRP A 314 39.79 19.88 40.84
C TRP A 314 40.15 19.22 42.20
N LEU A 315 39.69 17.98 42.46
CA LEU A 315 40.06 17.20 43.64
C LEU A 315 41.56 16.81 43.64
N ALA A 316 42.13 16.51 42.48
CA ALA A 316 43.58 16.25 42.33
C ALA A 316 44.39 17.53 42.57
N ALA A 317 43.93 18.70 42.11
CA ALA A 317 44.56 19.99 42.32
C ALA A 317 44.50 20.42 43.81
N LEU A 318 43.35 20.12 44.47
CA LEU A 318 43.20 20.36 45.92
C LEU A 318 44.15 19.46 46.79
N GLY A 319 44.30 18.17 46.36
CA GLY A 319 45.22 17.23 47.01
C GLY A 319 46.71 17.66 46.94
N LEU A 320 47.13 18.31 45.85
CA LEU A 320 48.47 18.83 45.64
C LEU A 320 48.72 20.16 46.39
N SER A 321 47.68 20.99 46.58
CA SER A 321 47.81 22.24 47.37
C SER A 321 47.86 21.97 48.87
N LEU A 322 47.17 20.96 49.38
CA LEU A 322 47.22 20.51 50.76
C LEU A 322 48.58 19.93 51.14
N LYS A 323 49.31 19.31 50.22
CA LYS A 323 50.69 18.81 50.49
C LYS A 323 51.71 19.91 50.60
N ARG A 324 51.49 21.10 50.05
CA ARG A 324 52.38 22.29 50.17
C ARG A 324 52.05 23.14 51.34
N SER A 325 50.85 23.12 51.90
CA SER A 325 50.46 23.94 53.05
C SER A 325 50.63 23.26 54.40
N ALA A 326 50.89 21.94 54.47
CA ALA A 326 51.11 21.22 55.71
C ALA A 326 52.37 21.65 56.47
N GLY A 327 53.33 22.39 55.84
CA GLY A 327 54.51 22.95 56.46
C GLY A 327 54.35 24.33 57.12
N SER A 328 53.25 25.06 56.82
CA SER A 328 53.02 26.42 57.29
C SER A 328 51.94 26.53 58.37
N VAL A 329 51.11 25.55 58.57
CA VAL A 329 49.99 25.57 59.53
C VAL A 329 50.53 25.36 60.96
N GLY A 330 51.69 24.70 61.11
CA GLY A 330 52.32 24.54 62.44
C GLY A 330 52.83 25.85 63.08
N LYS A 331 53.12 26.86 62.24
CA LYS A 331 53.57 28.18 62.76
C LYS A 331 52.43 29.18 63.00
N ALA A 332 51.32 29.04 62.29
CA ALA A 332 50.13 29.91 62.44
C ALA A 332 49.35 29.56 63.73
N GLY A 333 49.27 28.25 64.06
CA GLY A 333 48.60 27.78 65.29
C GLY A 333 49.21 28.26 66.55
N GLN A 334 50.55 28.43 66.57
CA GLN A 334 51.26 28.97 67.75
C GLN A 334 51.06 30.47 67.92
N LEU A 335 50.89 31.24 66.86
CA LEU A 335 50.70 32.71 66.96
C LEU A 335 49.25 33.09 67.37
N VAL A 336 48.25 32.27 67.08
CA VAL A 336 46.84 32.49 67.49
C VAL A 336 46.64 32.12 68.96
N ALA A 337 47.37 31.08 69.48
CA ALA A 337 47.29 30.66 70.88
C ALA A 337 47.94 31.70 71.88
N GLN A 338 48.83 32.55 71.35
CA GLN A 338 49.45 33.60 72.20
C GLN A 338 48.65 34.90 72.34
N ARG A 339 47.59 35.10 71.58
CA ARG A 339 46.80 36.35 71.56
C ARG A 339 45.44 36.28 72.26
N THR A 340 45.04 35.17 72.79
CA THR A 340 43.66 34.99 73.29
C THR A 340 43.60 34.48 74.77
N THR A 341 44.69 34.44 75.54
CA THR A 341 44.60 34.08 76.94
C THR A 341 44.76 35.33 77.86
N PRO A 342 43.76 35.68 78.66
CA PRO A 342 43.91 36.58 79.76
C PRO A 342 44.79 35.89 80.88
N GLU A 343 45.72 36.62 81.42
CA GLU A 343 46.55 36.16 82.59
C GLU A 343 45.67 35.71 83.74
N GLY A 344 45.87 34.46 84.17
CA GLY A 344 45.43 33.99 85.45
C GLY A 344 44.35 32.90 85.46
N THR A 345 44.68 31.72 85.02
CA THR A 345 44.28 30.44 85.61
C THR A 345 44.91 29.26 84.83
N SER A 346 45.81 28.54 85.47
CA SER A 346 46.41 27.34 84.89
C SER A 346 45.42 26.17 84.93
N VAL A 347 44.66 25.98 83.87
CA VAL A 347 43.93 24.74 83.65
C VAL A 347 44.81 23.86 82.76
N LYS A 348 45.39 22.78 83.32
CA LYS A 348 46.05 21.73 82.58
C LYS A 348 45.02 21.12 81.61
N ALA A 349 45.07 21.50 80.33
CA ALA A 349 44.37 20.84 79.34
C ALA A 349 44.85 19.38 79.19
N PRO A 350 43.97 18.38 79.09
CA PRO A 350 44.39 17.01 78.88
C PRO A 350 45.10 16.93 77.51
N ALA A 351 46.27 16.27 77.50
CA ALA A 351 47.08 16.08 76.33
C ALA A 351 46.26 15.21 75.33
N LEU A 352 45.75 15.80 74.27
CA LEU A 352 45.06 15.10 73.20
C LEU A 352 46.01 14.09 72.56
N THR A 353 45.61 12.85 72.48
CA THR A 353 46.39 11.82 71.80
C THR A 353 46.50 12.19 70.31
N ARG A 354 47.61 11.82 69.68
CA ARG A 354 47.94 12.12 68.28
C ARG A 354 46.73 11.81 67.28
N ASN A 355 45.93 10.81 67.61
CA ASN A 355 44.73 10.47 66.86
C ASN A 355 43.60 11.47 67.09
N GLN A 356 43.42 12.03 68.31
CA GLN A 356 42.38 13.05 68.55
C GLN A 356 42.69 14.38 67.86
N THR A 357 43.99 14.73 67.79
CA THR A 357 44.45 15.94 67.10
C THR A 357 44.24 15.79 65.60
N LEU A 358 44.48 14.59 64.99
CA LEU A 358 44.24 14.32 63.61
C LEU A 358 42.73 14.34 63.27
N ILE A 359 41.88 13.84 64.16
CA ILE A 359 40.43 13.87 64.00
C ILE A 359 39.89 15.31 64.05
N MET A 360 40.39 16.13 64.99
CA MET A 360 40.00 17.55 65.07
C MET A 360 40.45 18.35 63.85
N VAL A 361 41.62 18.13 63.30
CA VAL A 361 42.12 18.77 62.08
C VAL A 361 41.29 18.29 60.91
N ALA A 362 40.97 17.01 60.85
CA ALA A 362 40.08 16.45 59.75
C ALA A 362 38.69 17.08 59.80
N ILE A 363 38.07 17.27 60.98
CA ILE A 363 36.75 17.91 61.13
C ILE A 363 36.83 19.40 60.75
N VAL A 364 37.85 20.13 61.12
CA VAL A 364 38.02 21.55 60.77
C VAL A 364 38.20 21.76 59.26
N VAL A 365 38.80 20.80 58.55
CA VAL A 365 38.96 20.86 57.10
C VAL A 365 37.70 20.32 56.37
N ALA A 366 37.05 19.29 56.92
CA ALA A 366 35.89 18.67 56.30
C ALA A 366 34.65 19.58 56.32
N ILE A 367 34.42 20.33 57.43
CA ILE A 367 33.22 21.20 57.50
C ILE A 367 33.19 22.27 56.43
N PRO A 368 34.23 23.07 56.13
CA PRO A 368 34.22 24.05 55.06
C PRO A 368 34.01 23.41 53.67
N ILE A 369 34.59 22.21 53.45
CA ILE A 369 34.39 21.48 52.17
C ILE A 369 32.96 21.03 52.05
N ILE A 370 32.36 20.46 53.08
CA ILE A 370 30.97 20.04 53.08
C ILE A 370 30.01 21.24 52.87
N VAL A 371 30.29 22.35 53.58
CA VAL A 371 29.50 23.59 53.39
C VAL A 371 29.68 24.15 51.99
N GLY A 372 30.89 24.16 51.44
CA GLY A 372 31.16 24.59 50.09
C GLY A 372 30.42 23.72 49.03
N LEU A 373 30.40 22.39 49.23
CA LEU A 373 29.66 21.47 48.40
C LEU A 373 28.14 21.70 48.53
N LEU A 374 27.62 21.86 49.73
CA LEU A 374 26.21 22.14 49.95
C LEU A 374 25.77 23.46 49.30
N VAL A 375 26.56 24.53 49.48
CA VAL A 375 26.31 25.83 48.85
C VAL A 375 26.36 25.71 47.32
N SER A 376 27.33 24.97 46.78
CA SER A 376 27.45 24.73 45.37
C SER A 376 26.23 23.95 44.80
N VAL A 377 25.78 22.93 45.51
CA VAL A 377 24.57 22.16 45.12
C VAL A 377 23.32 23.03 45.20
N VAL A 378 23.14 23.80 46.25
CA VAL A 378 21.99 24.72 46.39
C VAL A 378 22.02 25.79 45.31
N TYR A 379 23.17 26.36 45.01
CA TYR A 379 23.33 27.36 43.96
C TYR A 379 23.04 26.75 42.55
N ALA A 380 23.53 25.53 42.29
CA ALA A 380 23.26 24.82 41.06
C ALA A 380 21.76 24.50 40.90
N GLN A 381 21.09 24.10 42.00
CA GLN A 381 19.64 23.86 41.99
C GLN A 381 18.83 25.14 41.77
N GLN A 382 19.23 26.25 42.42
CA GLN A 382 18.57 27.57 42.23
C GLN A 382 18.76 28.08 40.81
N SER A 383 19.95 27.94 40.22
CA SER A 383 20.19 28.33 38.81
C SER A 383 19.41 27.49 37.83
N ALA A 384 19.30 26.15 38.06
CA ALA A 384 18.47 25.28 37.24
C ALA A 384 16.99 25.62 37.36
N GLN A 385 16.46 25.91 38.55
CA GLN A 385 15.09 26.36 38.75
C GLN A 385 14.80 27.70 38.06
N GLN A 386 15.72 28.67 38.12
CA GLN A 386 15.59 29.94 37.41
C GLN A 386 15.59 29.73 35.90
N ALA A 387 16.45 28.83 35.38
CA ALA A 387 16.45 28.49 33.95
C ALA A 387 15.12 27.84 33.52
N VAL A 388 14.54 26.91 34.30
CA VAL A 388 13.22 26.34 34.04
C VAL A 388 12.15 27.44 33.99
N ILE A 389 12.13 28.34 34.96
CA ILE A 389 11.14 29.46 34.99
C ILE A 389 11.31 30.36 33.77
N SER A 390 12.55 30.67 33.35
CA SER A 390 12.79 31.50 32.15
C SER A 390 12.32 30.82 30.88
N HIS A 391 12.58 29.51 30.69
CA HIS A 391 12.11 28.75 29.56
C HIS A 391 10.58 28.68 29.53
N LEU A 392 9.90 28.47 30.65
CA LEU A 392 8.45 28.48 30.75
C LEU A 392 7.86 29.85 30.41
N ALA A 393 8.44 30.93 30.87
CA ALA A 393 8.03 32.29 30.56
C ALA A 393 8.20 32.61 29.08
N THR A 394 9.31 32.18 28.46
CA THR A 394 9.53 32.32 27.02
C THR A 394 8.50 31.49 26.23
N ALA A 395 8.24 30.24 26.65
CA ALA A 395 7.22 29.40 26.01
C ALA A 395 5.83 30.04 26.05
N GLN A 396 5.44 30.61 27.20
CA GLN A 396 4.15 31.34 27.32
C GLN A 396 4.10 32.57 26.44
N ASN A 397 5.20 33.32 26.32
CA ASN A 397 5.27 34.46 25.41
C ASN A 397 5.14 34.05 23.95
N GLU A 398 5.80 32.96 23.54
CA GLU A 398 5.66 32.41 22.19
C GLU A 398 4.20 31.94 21.90
N ILE A 399 3.51 31.35 22.86
CA ILE A 399 2.08 31.02 22.74
C ILE A 399 1.24 32.30 22.53
N ALA A 400 1.54 33.37 23.28
CA ALA A 400 0.84 34.63 23.12
C ALA A 400 1.07 35.25 21.73
N LEU A 401 2.29 35.18 21.20
CA LEU A 401 2.61 35.59 19.83
C LEU A 401 1.90 34.72 18.79
N ALA A 402 1.84 33.42 18.99
CA ALA A 402 1.11 32.50 18.11
C ALA A 402 -0.39 32.87 17.98
N THR A 403 -1.01 33.30 19.09
CA THR A 403 -2.43 33.71 19.06
C THR A 403 -2.67 35.08 18.37
N GLN A 404 -1.62 35.88 18.22
CA GLN A 404 -1.67 37.18 17.53
C GLN A 404 -1.18 37.13 16.10
N ALA A 405 -0.55 36.04 15.69
CA ALA A 405 -0.02 35.86 14.34
C ALA A 405 -1.10 35.91 13.27
N VAL A 406 -0.81 36.57 12.17
CA VAL A 406 -1.76 36.79 11.07
C VAL A 406 -1.76 35.64 10.06
N THR A 407 -0.64 34.93 9.95
CA THR A 407 -0.48 33.83 8.99
C THR A 407 -0.35 32.49 9.71
N GLY A 408 -0.90 31.44 9.11
CA GLY A 408 -0.76 30.08 9.66
C GLY A 408 0.70 29.62 9.81
N LYS A 409 1.60 30.11 8.96
CA LYS A 409 3.03 29.85 9.05
C LYS A 409 3.64 30.46 10.30
N GLU A 410 3.39 31.75 10.54
CA GLU A 410 3.87 32.43 11.75
C GLU A 410 3.29 31.80 13.02
N THR A 411 2.00 31.49 13.02
CA THR A 411 1.33 30.78 14.11
C THR A 411 2.06 29.48 14.45
N ARG A 412 2.39 28.68 13.41
CA ARG A 412 3.11 27.43 13.57
C ARG A 412 4.54 27.63 14.09
N GLU A 413 5.26 28.61 13.58
CA GLU A 413 6.64 28.92 14.02
C GLU A 413 6.69 29.28 15.50
N HIS A 414 5.74 30.11 15.99
CA HIS A 414 5.65 30.47 17.39
C HIS A 414 5.28 29.27 18.28
N TYR A 415 4.31 28.43 17.87
CA TYR A 415 4.02 27.21 18.64
C TYR A 415 5.20 26.24 18.64
N ALA A 416 5.93 26.12 17.55
CA ALA A 416 7.14 25.26 17.51
C ALA A 416 8.23 25.80 18.44
N ALA A 417 8.44 27.13 18.49
CA ALA A 417 9.34 27.76 19.44
C ALA A 417 8.91 27.52 20.90
N ALA A 418 7.61 27.67 21.20
CA ALA A 418 7.07 27.37 22.52
C ALA A 418 7.29 25.92 22.94
N ALA A 419 7.12 24.97 22.02
CA ALA A 419 7.39 23.54 22.27
C ALA A 419 8.87 23.27 22.58
N ALA A 420 9.78 23.91 21.83
CA ALA A 420 11.22 23.78 22.06
C ALA A 420 11.62 24.30 23.44
N GLU A 421 11.09 25.45 23.86
CA GLU A 421 11.33 26.02 25.18
C GLU A 421 10.78 25.14 26.30
N ALA A 422 9.57 24.59 26.16
CA ALA A 422 8.99 23.67 27.12
C ALA A 422 9.79 22.36 27.22
N GLN A 423 10.34 21.86 26.10
CA GLN A 423 11.24 20.70 26.09
C GLN A 423 12.54 20.97 26.82
N GLN A 424 13.16 22.17 26.66
CA GLN A 424 14.34 22.58 27.41
C GLN A 424 14.05 22.65 28.92
N ALA A 425 12.90 23.18 29.30
CA ALA A 425 12.47 23.16 30.71
C ALA A 425 12.35 21.72 31.24
N LEU A 426 11.83 20.77 30.46
CA LEU A 426 11.75 19.35 30.83
C LEU A 426 13.13 18.67 30.93
N GLN A 427 14.08 19.03 30.07
CA GLN A 427 15.47 18.51 30.20
C GLN A 427 16.13 18.94 31.52
N LEU A 428 15.88 20.18 31.97
CA LEU A 428 16.38 20.69 33.23
C LEU A 428 15.58 20.14 34.42
N SER A 429 14.27 19.92 34.26
CA SER A 429 13.39 19.41 35.31
C SER A 429 12.36 18.41 34.72
N PRO A 430 12.69 17.12 34.64
CA PRO A 430 11.82 16.10 34.01
C PRO A 430 10.46 15.92 34.70
N GLN A 431 10.30 16.40 35.92
CA GLN A 431 9.06 16.30 36.70
C GLN A 431 8.24 17.62 36.72
N SER A 432 8.66 18.66 35.97
CA SER A 432 7.90 19.91 35.88
C SER A 432 6.52 19.67 35.26
N GLN A 433 5.46 19.85 36.05
CA GLN A 433 4.09 19.70 35.59
C GLN A 433 3.70 20.83 34.62
N ASP A 434 4.16 22.07 34.90
CA ASP A 434 3.89 23.23 34.08
C ASP A 434 4.50 23.05 32.66
N ALA A 435 5.74 22.54 32.58
CA ALA A 435 6.38 22.26 31.29
C ALA A 435 5.65 21.16 30.52
N LYS A 436 5.20 20.09 31.19
CA LYS A 436 4.38 19.04 30.57
C LYS A 436 3.04 19.57 30.07
N GLN A 437 2.39 20.43 30.85
CA GLN A 437 1.12 21.04 30.49
C GLN A 437 1.26 21.95 29.27
N ILE A 438 2.27 22.84 29.27
CA ILE A 438 2.54 23.75 28.13
C ILE A 438 2.87 22.92 26.88
N LEU A 439 3.74 21.91 27.00
CA LEU A 439 4.08 21.05 25.86
C LEU A 439 2.87 20.33 25.31
N GLY A 440 1.99 19.78 26.16
CA GLY A 440 0.75 19.14 25.74
C GLY A 440 -0.22 20.08 25.04
N GLN A 441 -0.38 21.32 25.58
CA GLN A 441 -1.21 22.34 24.95
C GLN A 441 -0.69 22.74 23.57
N VAL A 442 0.59 23.05 23.48
CA VAL A 442 1.24 23.48 22.23
C VAL A 442 1.25 22.38 21.20
N GLN A 443 1.51 21.13 21.61
CA GLN A 443 1.45 19.97 20.71
C GLN A 443 0.04 19.79 20.13
N GLY A 444 -1.01 19.97 20.93
CA GLY A 444 -2.39 19.92 20.47
C GLY A 444 -2.74 21.01 19.46
N GLU A 445 -2.19 22.21 19.57
CA GLU A 445 -2.38 23.27 18.56
C GLU A 445 -1.56 23.01 17.29
N LEU A 446 -0.31 22.55 17.41
CA LEU A 446 0.50 22.12 16.28
C LEU A 446 -0.17 20.97 15.51
N ASP A 447 -0.72 19.98 16.21
CA ASP A 447 -1.41 18.85 15.60
C ASP A 447 -2.64 19.28 14.78
N LYS A 448 -3.35 20.34 15.22
CA LYS A 448 -4.45 20.93 14.44
C LYS A 448 -3.95 21.64 13.18
N ILE A 449 -2.90 22.47 13.32
CA ILE A 449 -2.31 23.23 12.21
C ILE A 449 -1.71 22.25 11.17
N ASP A 450 -1.00 21.25 11.63
CA ASP A 450 -0.30 20.26 10.81
C ASP A 450 -1.22 19.09 10.40
N ASN A 451 -2.53 19.20 10.62
CA ASN A 451 -3.54 18.20 10.29
C ASN A 451 -3.10 16.77 10.70
N VAL A 452 -2.65 16.64 11.96
CA VAL A 452 -2.21 15.37 12.53
C VAL A 452 -3.41 14.54 12.97
N ILE A 453 -3.44 13.30 12.56
CA ILE A 453 -4.44 12.32 12.97
C ILE A 453 -3.72 11.20 13.72
N THR A 454 -4.18 10.91 14.93
CA THR A 454 -3.67 9.77 15.69
C THR A 454 -4.36 8.49 15.23
N LEU A 455 -3.57 7.51 14.82
CA LEU A 455 -4.04 6.20 14.37
C LEU A 455 -4.17 5.23 15.53
N SER A 456 -5.24 4.45 15.51
CA SER A 456 -5.46 3.35 16.45
C SER A 456 -5.41 2.03 15.68
N PRO A 457 -4.28 1.30 15.71
CA PRO A 457 -4.11 0.06 14.98
C PRO A 457 -4.91 -1.08 15.64
N ALA A 458 -5.51 -1.93 14.81
CA ALA A 458 -6.07 -3.21 15.22
C ALA A 458 -5.15 -4.33 14.71
N ALA A 459 -4.59 -5.12 15.63
CA ALA A 459 -3.74 -6.24 15.27
C ALA A 459 -4.53 -7.31 14.52
N LEU A 460 -4.04 -7.73 13.37
CA LEU A 460 -4.59 -8.81 12.56
C LEU A 460 -3.85 -10.13 12.81
N TRP A 461 -2.52 -10.09 12.83
CA TRP A 461 -1.69 -11.26 13.03
C TRP A 461 -0.34 -10.91 13.65
N ASP A 462 0.13 -11.77 14.57
CA ASP A 462 1.45 -11.65 15.20
C ASP A 462 2.32 -12.84 14.77
N PHE A 463 3.35 -12.59 13.97
CA PHE A 463 4.30 -13.60 13.48
C PHE A 463 5.28 -14.08 14.57
N LYS A 464 5.34 -13.41 15.71
CA LYS A 464 6.12 -13.77 16.92
C LYS A 464 7.64 -13.90 16.74
N ALA A 465 8.12 -13.93 15.52
CA ALA A 465 9.53 -14.04 15.18
C ALA A 465 10.05 -12.71 14.60
N PRO A 466 11.29 -12.32 14.86
CA PRO A 466 11.90 -11.23 14.10
C PRO A 466 11.93 -11.59 12.62
N GLY A 467 11.68 -10.62 11.75
CA GLY A 467 11.67 -10.82 10.30
C GLY A 467 11.85 -9.50 9.59
N GLN A 468 12.18 -9.55 8.32
CA GLN A 468 12.12 -8.42 7.42
C GLN A 468 11.00 -8.69 6.42
N ARG A 469 9.92 -7.94 6.51
CA ARG A 469 8.65 -8.28 5.87
C ARG A 469 8.16 -7.21 4.92
N HIS A 470 7.58 -7.68 3.83
CA HIS A 470 6.92 -6.86 2.83
C HIS A 470 5.48 -7.33 2.63
N LEU A 471 4.63 -6.41 2.17
CA LEU A 471 3.20 -6.61 1.99
C LEU A 471 2.81 -6.47 0.52
N ALA A 472 1.91 -7.34 0.07
CA ALA A 472 1.18 -7.18 -1.18
C ALA A 472 -0.25 -7.69 -0.97
N ALA A 473 -1.19 -7.20 -1.76
CA ALA A 473 -2.57 -7.69 -1.70
C ALA A 473 -3.16 -7.88 -3.08
N GLN A 474 -4.07 -8.84 -3.18
CA GLN A 474 -4.94 -9.02 -4.34
C GLN A 474 -6.28 -9.58 -3.89
N GLY A 475 -7.36 -8.83 -4.14
CA GLY A 475 -8.67 -9.15 -3.61
C GLY A 475 -8.64 -9.21 -2.07
N PHE A 476 -9.16 -10.30 -1.51
CA PHE A 476 -9.12 -10.55 -0.06
C PHE A 476 -7.86 -11.27 0.42
N SER A 477 -6.92 -11.57 -0.47
CA SER A 477 -5.65 -12.18 -0.11
C SER A 477 -4.63 -11.11 0.22
N LEU A 478 -4.12 -11.14 1.44
CA LEU A 478 -2.97 -10.37 1.87
C LEU A 478 -1.75 -11.30 1.89
N PHE A 479 -0.70 -10.93 1.21
CA PHE A 479 0.53 -11.69 1.14
C PHE A 479 1.60 -11.03 2.00
N VAL A 480 2.36 -11.85 2.70
CA VAL A 480 3.48 -11.41 3.55
C VAL A 480 4.72 -12.20 3.15
N LEU A 481 5.68 -11.51 2.56
CA LEU A 481 7.01 -12.04 2.33
C LEU A 481 7.86 -11.77 3.57
N ASP A 482 8.51 -12.78 4.11
CA ASP A 482 9.52 -12.69 5.17
C ASP A 482 10.87 -13.09 4.60
N GLN A 483 11.73 -12.10 4.34
CA GLN A 483 13.05 -12.33 3.74
C GLN A 483 13.97 -13.13 4.67
N LEU A 484 13.90 -12.90 6.01
CA LEU A 484 14.75 -13.62 6.95
C LEU A 484 14.35 -15.09 7.10
N ALA A 485 13.05 -15.37 7.06
CA ALA A 485 12.53 -16.73 7.08
C ALA A 485 12.53 -17.38 5.69
N ASN A 486 12.84 -16.64 4.64
CA ASN A 486 12.81 -17.05 3.23
C ASN A 486 11.47 -17.69 2.85
N GLN A 487 10.36 -17.06 3.21
CA GLN A 487 9.01 -17.58 3.00
C GLN A 487 7.99 -16.52 2.60
N VAL A 488 6.95 -16.96 1.91
CA VAL A 488 5.76 -16.16 1.61
C VAL A 488 4.54 -16.83 2.20
N ASN A 489 3.77 -16.08 2.96
CA ASN A 489 2.50 -16.51 3.53
C ASN A 489 1.34 -15.73 2.91
N ARG A 490 0.23 -16.41 2.71
CA ARG A 490 -1.05 -15.84 2.33
C ARG A 490 -1.95 -15.80 3.57
N LEU A 491 -2.61 -14.67 3.78
CA LEU A 491 -3.62 -14.46 4.81
C LEU A 491 -4.91 -14.06 4.11
N ILE A 492 -6.02 -14.66 4.49
CA ILE A 492 -7.33 -14.33 3.92
C ILE A 492 -8.00 -13.31 4.83
N LEU A 493 -8.31 -12.15 4.29
CA LEU A 493 -9.07 -11.10 4.97
C LEU A 493 -10.56 -11.42 4.90
N ASN A 494 -11.28 -11.12 5.96
CA ASN A 494 -12.74 -11.06 5.89
C ASN A 494 -13.19 -9.89 4.99
N THR A 495 -14.48 -9.83 4.69
CA THR A 495 -15.06 -8.81 3.79
C THR A 495 -14.90 -7.38 4.30
N ALA A 496 -14.79 -7.17 5.61
CA ALA A 496 -14.55 -5.87 6.21
C ALA A 496 -13.07 -5.46 6.21
N GLY A 497 -12.14 -6.37 5.89
CA GLY A 497 -10.69 -6.13 5.91
C GLY A 497 -10.11 -5.91 7.31
N ASP A 498 -10.81 -6.31 8.37
CA ASP A 498 -10.43 -6.07 9.76
C ASP A 498 -10.11 -7.33 10.55
N LYS A 499 -10.18 -8.49 9.90
CA LYS A 499 -9.89 -9.80 10.49
C LYS A 499 -9.23 -10.73 9.48
N ILE A 500 -8.37 -11.63 9.97
CA ILE A 500 -7.86 -12.76 9.20
C ILE A 500 -8.79 -13.95 9.43
N GLU A 501 -9.22 -14.60 8.35
CA GLU A 501 -9.99 -15.83 8.36
C GLU A 501 -9.04 -17.04 8.33
N GLY A 502 -9.06 -17.84 9.37
CA GLY A 502 -8.18 -19.02 9.52
C GLY A 502 -6.76 -18.69 9.97
N ASN A 503 -5.80 -19.49 9.53
CA ASN A 503 -4.37 -19.32 9.78
C ASN A 503 -3.65 -18.90 8.50
N PRO A 504 -2.48 -18.23 8.59
CA PRO A 504 -1.65 -17.97 7.43
C PRO A 504 -1.31 -19.26 6.68
N GLU A 505 -1.52 -19.25 5.40
CA GLU A 505 -1.20 -20.34 4.48
C GLU A 505 0.20 -20.12 3.91
N PRO A 506 1.17 -21.02 4.18
CA PRO A 506 2.49 -20.91 3.57
C PRO A 506 2.42 -21.25 2.09
N ILE A 507 2.70 -20.27 1.22
CA ILE A 507 2.72 -20.45 -0.23
C ILE A 507 4.08 -20.94 -0.68
N LEU A 508 5.14 -20.27 -0.28
CA LEU A 508 6.52 -20.59 -0.60
C LEU A 508 7.32 -20.66 0.70
N VAL A 509 7.99 -21.78 0.91
CA VAL A 509 8.85 -22.01 2.10
C VAL A 509 10.20 -22.57 1.66
N PRO A 510 11.26 -22.44 2.47
CA PRO A 510 12.57 -22.98 2.15
C PRO A 510 12.54 -24.46 1.75
N GLY A 511 13.21 -24.81 0.66
CA GLY A 511 13.32 -26.19 0.16
C GLY A 511 12.16 -26.67 -0.72
N VAL A 512 11.12 -25.86 -0.91
CA VAL A 512 10.07 -26.17 -1.90
C VAL A 512 10.65 -26.15 -3.31
N THR A 513 10.31 -27.16 -4.11
CA THR A 513 10.70 -27.24 -5.51
C THR A 513 9.55 -26.82 -6.40
N VAL A 514 9.79 -25.82 -7.24
CA VAL A 514 8.85 -25.29 -8.23
C VAL A 514 9.33 -25.67 -9.62
N ASN A 515 8.56 -26.45 -10.36
CA ASN A 515 8.91 -26.97 -11.70
C ASN A 515 10.31 -27.61 -11.76
N GLY A 516 10.72 -28.34 -10.70
CA GLY A 516 12.00 -29.01 -10.61
C GLY A 516 13.20 -28.14 -10.21
N GLN A 517 12.96 -26.87 -9.88
CA GLN A 517 13.97 -25.93 -9.38
C GLN A 517 13.62 -25.49 -7.95
N THR A 518 14.60 -25.37 -7.09
CA THR A 518 14.42 -24.80 -5.74
C THR A 518 14.74 -23.31 -5.81
N PRO A 519 13.79 -22.40 -5.52
CA PRO A 519 14.07 -20.98 -5.45
C PRO A 519 15.19 -20.66 -4.46
N GLY A 520 16.04 -19.70 -4.80
CA GLY A 520 17.07 -19.15 -3.89
C GLY A 520 16.46 -18.20 -2.86
N ASP A 521 17.31 -17.37 -2.23
CA ASP A 521 16.87 -16.39 -1.26
C ASP A 521 15.91 -15.37 -1.89
N LEU A 522 14.81 -15.10 -1.19
CA LEU A 522 13.77 -14.19 -1.66
C LEU A 522 14.25 -12.74 -1.56
N VAL A 523 14.05 -11.98 -2.63
CA VAL A 523 14.47 -10.58 -2.73
C VAL A 523 13.32 -9.64 -2.41
N ASP A 524 12.24 -9.71 -3.18
CA ASP A 524 11.02 -8.93 -2.98
C ASP A 524 9.87 -9.57 -3.78
N PHE A 525 8.68 -9.05 -3.65
CA PHE A 525 7.52 -9.53 -4.40
C PHE A 525 6.56 -8.39 -4.74
N THR A 526 5.65 -8.65 -5.66
CA THR A 526 4.61 -7.70 -6.05
C THR A 526 3.34 -8.42 -6.46
N SER A 527 2.18 -7.84 -6.14
CA SER A 527 0.93 -8.29 -6.74
C SER A 527 0.92 -7.95 -8.22
N MET A 528 0.30 -8.80 -9.01
CA MET A 528 0.18 -8.63 -10.46
C MET A 528 -1.30 -8.54 -10.84
N ALA A 529 -1.76 -7.34 -11.14
CA ALA A 529 -3.10 -7.15 -11.68
C ALA A 529 -3.17 -7.59 -13.14
N SER A 530 -4.33 -8.11 -13.55
CA SER A 530 -4.59 -8.41 -14.97
C SER A 530 -4.43 -7.18 -15.84
N SER A 531 -3.71 -7.33 -16.94
CA SER A 531 -3.58 -6.30 -17.96
C SER A 531 -3.73 -6.88 -19.36
N ILE A 532 -3.89 -6.02 -20.36
CA ILE A 532 -3.88 -6.39 -21.77
C ILE A 532 -2.56 -7.10 -22.17
N ASN A 533 -1.47 -6.75 -21.50
CA ASN A 533 -0.13 -7.22 -21.85
C ASN A 533 0.22 -8.56 -21.19
N ARG A 534 -0.48 -8.92 -20.11
CA ARG A 534 -0.24 -10.16 -19.38
C ARG A 534 -1.48 -10.60 -18.61
N GLN A 535 -1.86 -11.88 -18.76
CA GLN A 535 -2.83 -12.49 -17.86
C GLN A 535 -2.22 -12.63 -16.48
N ALA A 536 -2.99 -12.30 -15.45
CA ALA A 536 -2.45 -12.18 -14.10
C ALA A 536 -2.28 -13.52 -13.42
N GLY A 537 -1.11 -13.70 -12.79
CA GLY A 537 -1.01 -14.43 -11.55
C GLY A 537 -1.35 -13.49 -10.37
N ASP A 538 -1.59 -14.04 -9.19
CA ASP A 538 -1.87 -13.22 -8.03
C ASP A 538 -0.61 -12.50 -7.52
N LEU A 539 0.54 -13.13 -7.65
CA LEU A 539 1.78 -12.67 -7.05
C LEU A 539 3.01 -13.06 -7.89
N ILE A 540 3.91 -12.12 -8.11
CA ILE A 540 5.25 -12.38 -8.66
C ILE A 540 6.26 -12.27 -7.52
N ILE A 541 7.03 -13.32 -7.32
CA ILE A 541 8.05 -13.44 -6.27
C ILE A 541 9.43 -13.47 -6.95
N GLY A 542 10.25 -12.49 -6.60
CA GLY A 542 11.65 -12.42 -7.03
C GLY A 542 12.56 -13.13 -6.03
N HIS A 543 13.44 -13.99 -6.55
CA HIS A 543 14.48 -14.68 -5.80
C HIS A 543 15.80 -14.63 -6.55
N GLU A 544 16.91 -14.89 -5.91
CA GLU A 544 18.25 -14.78 -6.50
C GLU A 544 18.42 -15.45 -7.87
N GLN A 545 17.69 -16.53 -8.13
CA GLN A 545 17.83 -17.34 -9.35
C GLN A 545 16.75 -17.03 -10.40
N GLY A 546 15.84 -16.06 -10.16
CA GLY A 546 14.81 -15.68 -11.12
C GLY A 546 13.49 -15.27 -10.50
N LEU A 547 12.40 -15.67 -11.16
CA LEU A 547 11.04 -15.30 -10.77
C LEU A 547 10.17 -16.56 -10.60
N VAL A 548 9.33 -16.53 -9.58
CA VAL A 548 8.24 -17.50 -9.37
C VAL A 548 6.93 -16.73 -9.37
N GLU A 549 5.93 -17.25 -10.04
CA GLU A 549 4.56 -16.77 -9.97
C GLU A 549 3.74 -17.69 -9.07
N TYR A 550 2.90 -17.11 -8.26
CA TYR A 550 1.84 -17.80 -7.55
C TYR A 550 0.48 -17.37 -8.08
N SER A 551 -0.39 -18.33 -8.29
CA SER A 551 -1.79 -18.11 -8.60
C SER A 551 -2.66 -19.07 -7.81
N LEU A 552 -3.84 -18.60 -7.39
CA LEU A 552 -4.85 -19.46 -6.76
C LEU A 552 -5.28 -20.62 -7.64
N SER A 553 -5.25 -20.44 -8.96
CA SER A 553 -5.68 -21.46 -9.94
C SER A 553 -4.60 -22.49 -10.25
N PHE A 554 -3.33 -22.10 -10.27
CA PHE A 554 -2.24 -22.93 -10.77
C PHE A 554 -1.19 -23.26 -9.70
N GLY A 555 -1.25 -22.63 -8.53
CA GLY A 555 -0.21 -22.72 -7.51
C GLY A 555 1.08 -22.00 -7.94
N LEU A 556 2.22 -22.53 -7.53
CA LEU A 556 3.55 -21.99 -7.84
C LEU A 556 4.06 -22.46 -9.20
N GLN A 557 4.57 -21.52 -10.00
CA GLN A 557 5.20 -21.78 -11.29
C GLN A 557 6.46 -20.93 -11.44
N THR A 558 7.52 -21.50 -12.03
CA THR A 558 8.69 -20.72 -12.44
C THR A 558 8.36 -19.92 -13.69
N LEU A 559 8.74 -18.65 -13.70
CA LEU A 559 8.56 -17.80 -14.88
C LEU A 559 9.83 -17.78 -15.74
N PRO A 560 9.72 -17.80 -17.07
CA PRO A 560 10.81 -17.45 -17.96
C PRO A 560 11.35 -16.06 -17.60
N PHE A 561 12.65 -15.95 -17.35
CA PHE A 561 13.33 -14.72 -16.98
C PHE A 561 14.62 -14.58 -17.78
N GLY A 562 14.80 -13.45 -18.47
CA GLY A 562 15.88 -13.25 -19.42
C GLY A 562 17.28 -13.10 -18.79
N GLU A 563 17.31 -12.66 -17.54
CA GLU A 563 18.52 -12.65 -16.72
C GLU A 563 18.43 -13.84 -15.77
N ASN A 564 19.29 -14.82 -15.92
CA ASN A 564 19.26 -16.04 -15.11
C ASN A 564 19.51 -15.82 -13.61
N LYS A 565 19.58 -14.57 -13.15
CA LYS A 565 19.74 -14.18 -11.74
C LYS A 565 19.14 -12.80 -11.50
N LEU A 566 18.48 -12.65 -10.39
CA LEU A 566 18.13 -11.34 -9.86
C LEU A 566 19.34 -10.76 -9.10
N ALA A 567 19.69 -9.50 -9.36
CA ALA A 567 20.77 -8.87 -8.62
C ALA A 567 20.39 -8.75 -7.14
N SER A 568 21.30 -9.10 -6.24
CA SER A 568 21.11 -8.96 -4.79
C SER A 568 20.98 -7.49 -4.33
N SER A 569 21.31 -6.54 -5.20
CA SER A 569 21.16 -5.10 -5.01
C SER A 569 19.76 -4.59 -5.29
N VAL A 570 18.89 -5.39 -5.91
CA VAL A 570 17.47 -5.03 -6.12
C VAL A 570 16.81 -4.84 -4.77
N LYS A 571 16.28 -3.63 -4.57
CA LYS A 571 15.67 -3.23 -3.31
C LYS A 571 14.16 -3.37 -3.31
N ARG A 572 13.53 -3.14 -4.47
CA ARG A 572 12.09 -3.24 -4.65
C ARG A 572 11.72 -3.78 -6.01
N LEU A 573 10.69 -4.62 -6.00
CA LEU A 573 10.01 -5.13 -7.17
C LEU A 573 8.58 -4.58 -7.19
N ARG A 574 8.18 -3.97 -8.30
CA ARG A 574 6.82 -3.46 -8.50
C ARG A 574 6.30 -3.85 -9.86
N SER A 575 5.00 -4.01 -9.97
CA SER A 575 4.32 -4.29 -11.23
C SER A 575 3.43 -3.12 -11.65
N PHE A 576 3.34 -2.87 -12.94
CA PHE A 576 2.36 -1.96 -13.50
C PHE A 576 2.08 -2.34 -14.96
N ASP A 577 0.80 -2.48 -15.34
CA ASP A 577 0.35 -2.84 -16.69
C ASP A 577 1.06 -4.09 -17.26
N GLY A 578 1.19 -5.13 -16.43
CA GLY A 578 1.85 -6.38 -16.78
C GLY A 578 3.38 -6.35 -16.81
N LYS A 579 3.99 -5.18 -16.71
CA LYS A 579 5.44 -4.99 -16.69
C LYS A 579 5.98 -5.10 -15.28
N LEU A 580 7.25 -5.48 -15.14
CA LEU A 580 7.96 -5.45 -13.88
C LEU A 580 8.99 -4.32 -13.87
N TYR A 581 9.14 -3.70 -12.72
CA TYR A 581 10.10 -2.64 -12.45
C TYR A 581 10.91 -3.03 -11.21
N MET A 582 12.23 -3.01 -11.36
CA MET A 582 13.17 -3.37 -10.30
C MET A 582 14.04 -2.17 -9.97
N LEU A 583 13.92 -1.66 -8.76
CA LEU A 583 14.76 -0.56 -8.25
C LEU A 583 16.10 -1.13 -7.77
N ASP A 584 17.18 -0.71 -8.40
CA ASP A 584 18.55 -1.04 -8.02
C ASP A 584 19.33 0.23 -7.66
N PRO A 585 19.48 0.55 -6.36
CA PRO A 585 20.25 1.72 -5.93
C PRO A 585 21.75 1.62 -6.24
N ASN A 586 22.34 0.43 -6.32
CA ASN A 586 23.75 0.27 -6.64
C ASN A 586 24.04 0.61 -8.11
N GLU A 587 23.16 0.19 -9.01
CA GLU A 587 23.22 0.54 -10.42
C GLU A 587 22.66 1.95 -10.69
N GLN A 588 22.07 2.60 -9.67
CA GLN A 588 21.42 3.91 -9.76
C GLN A 588 20.36 3.95 -10.88
N GLN A 589 19.59 2.86 -10.99
CA GLN A 589 18.69 2.62 -12.10
C GLN A 589 17.41 1.90 -11.63
N ILE A 590 16.37 1.99 -12.46
CA ILE A 590 15.21 1.11 -12.42
C ILE A 590 15.24 0.28 -13.70
N MET A 591 15.22 -1.04 -13.55
CA MET A 591 15.18 -1.95 -14.69
C MET A 591 13.75 -2.33 -15.00
N LYS A 592 13.32 -2.13 -16.26
CA LYS A 592 11.96 -2.44 -16.73
C LYS A 592 11.95 -3.69 -17.58
N TYR A 593 11.11 -4.64 -17.25
CA TYR A 593 10.90 -5.91 -17.95
C TYR A 593 9.54 -5.89 -18.65
N GLU A 594 9.55 -6.12 -19.96
CA GLU A 594 8.33 -6.23 -20.76
C GLU A 594 7.87 -7.70 -20.78
N PRO A 595 6.56 -7.96 -20.59
CA PRO A 595 6.03 -9.33 -20.60
C PRO A 595 6.05 -9.93 -22.02
N GLN A 596 6.35 -11.23 -22.11
CA GLN A 596 6.14 -12.03 -23.30
C GLN A 596 5.46 -13.34 -22.91
N GLY A 597 4.20 -13.53 -23.34
CA GLY A 597 3.37 -14.59 -22.81
C GLY A 597 3.23 -14.46 -21.28
N ASN A 598 3.50 -15.56 -20.58
CA ASN A 598 3.40 -15.58 -19.12
C ASN A 598 4.72 -15.24 -18.39
N GLY A 599 5.77 -14.78 -19.08
CA GLY A 599 7.06 -14.52 -18.47
C GLY A 599 7.74 -13.25 -18.95
N TYR A 600 9.02 -13.13 -18.59
CA TYR A 600 9.89 -12.00 -18.92
C TYR A 600 11.20 -12.50 -19.52
N PRO A 601 11.17 -13.23 -20.67
CA PRO A 601 12.35 -13.90 -21.22
C PRO A 601 13.36 -12.96 -21.88
N THR A 602 13.00 -11.71 -22.13
CA THR A 602 13.87 -10.69 -22.71
C THR A 602 14.66 -9.96 -21.65
N ALA A 603 15.86 -9.50 -22.03
CA ALA A 603 16.65 -8.62 -21.17
C ALA A 603 15.88 -7.34 -20.82
N PRO A 604 16.04 -6.82 -19.61
CA PRO A 604 15.35 -5.58 -19.21
C PRO A 604 15.88 -4.38 -19.98
N THR A 605 15.06 -3.34 -20.02
CA THR A 605 15.48 -2.03 -20.50
C THR A 605 15.66 -1.09 -19.32
N PRO A 606 16.72 -0.28 -19.28
CA PRO A 606 16.85 0.74 -18.26
C PRO A 606 15.69 1.76 -18.40
N TYR A 607 15.09 2.12 -17.28
CA TYR A 607 13.98 3.08 -17.24
C TYR A 607 14.45 4.50 -17.54
N PHE A 608 15.68 4.84 -17.14
CA PHE A 608 16.32 6.10 -17.43
C PHE A 608 17.39 5.92 -18.52
N GLU A 609 17.51 6.88 -19.42
CA GLU A 609 18.55 6.87 -20.48
C GLU A 609 19.98 6.83 -19.91
N GLN A 610 20.18 7.41 -18.73
CA GLN A 610 21.44 7.41 -17.99
C GLN A 610 21.16 7.12 -16.51
N ALA A 611 22.12 6.49 -15.83
CA ALA A 611 22.04 6.28 -14.39
C ALA A 611 21.81 7.60 -13.64
N LEU A 612 20.92 7.59 -12.66
CA LEU A 612 20.58 8.74 -11.83
C LEU A 612 21.31 8.64 -10.48
N PRO A 613 22.36 9.45 -10.21
CA PRO A 613 23.14 9.36 -8.98
C PRO A 613 22.31 9.49 -7.69
N ASP A 614 21.20 10.22 -7.74
CA ASP A 614 20.29 10.37 -6.61
C ASP A 614 19.69 9.03 -6.13
N LEU A 615 19.51 8.08 -7.04
CA LEU A 615 18.96 6.75 -6.72
C LEU A 615 19.87 5.90 -5.82
N ALA A 616 21.14 6.27 -5.65
CA ALA A 616 21.98 5.65 -4.63
C ALA A 616 21.42 5.80 -3.20
N LYS A 617 20.54 6.79 -3.00
CA LYS A 617 19.85 7.05 -1.73
C LYS A 617 18.41 6.49 -1.70
N ALA A 618 17.99 5.79 -2.75
CA ALA A 618 16.63 5.29 -2.84
C ALA A 618 16.33 4.28 -1.73
N THR A 619 15.19 4.49 -1.08
CA THR A 619 14.70 3.64 0.01
C THR A 619 13.56 2.74 -0.45
N ASP A 620 12.66 3.26 -1.26
CA ASP A 620 11.48 2.56 -1.74
C ASP A 620 10.95 3.16 -3.05
N MET A 621 10.04 2.42 -3.71
CA MET A 621 9.41 2.79 -4.98
C MET A 621 7.95 2.38 -5.01
N ALA A 622 7.08 3.24 -5.54
CA ALA A 622 5.68 2.94 -5.86
C ALA A 622 5.33 3.37 -7.29
N ILE A 623 4.34 2.72 -7.92
CA ILE A 623 3.98 2.95 -9.34
C ILE A 623 2.47 2.96 -9.51
N ASP A 624 1.94 4.01 -10.18
CA ASP A 624 0.54 4.14 -10.64
C ASP A 624 0.43 4.49 -12.15
N GLY A 625 1.53 4.31 -12.88
CA GLY A 625 1.78 4.87 -14.21
C GLY A 625 2.82 5.98 -14.16
N ASN A 626 2.93 6.69 -13.03
CA ASN A 626 4.12 7.42 -12.64
C ASN A 626 4.94 6.54 -11.70
N VAL A 627 6.23 6.79 -11.63
CA VAL A 627 7.14 6.14 -10.68
C VAL A 627 7.50 7.15 -9.61
N TYR A 628 7.18 6.82 -8.36
CA TYR A 628 7.57 7.59 -7.18
C TYR A 628 8.72 6.89 -6.49
N VAL A 629 9.78 7.62 -6.17
CA VAL A 629 10.96 7.08 -5.49
C VAL A 629 11.24 7.92 -4.24
N ALA A 630 11.21 7.26 -3.08
CA ALA A 630 11.60 7.85 -1.81
C ALA A 630 13.12 7.80 -1.64
N LEU A 631 13.71 8.89 -1.15
CA LEU A 631 15.14 9.00 -0.89
C LEU A 631 15.40 9.26 0.59
N SER A 632 16.40 8.61 1.17
CA SER A 632 16.78 8.76 2.58
C SER A 632 17.20 10.16 3.02
N ASP A 633 17.37 11.10 2.08
CA ASP A 633 17.73 12.49 2.34
C ASP A 633 16.53 13.46 2.41
N GLY A 634 15.30 12.93 2.53
CA GLY A 634 14.08 13.73 2.68
C GLY A 634 13.36 14.04 1.37
N ARG A 635 13.88 13.64 0.22
CA ARG A 635 13.27 13.91 -1.09
C ARG A 635 12.34 12.77 -1.53
N LEU A 636 11.34 13.15 -2.30
CA LEU A 636 10.50 12.25 -3.06
C LEU A 636 10.56 12.67 -4.53
N LEU A 637 10.94 11.76 -5.40
CA LEU A 637 11.06 11.99 -6.84
C LEU A 637 9.89 11.36 -7.56
N LYS A 638 9.42 12.00 -8.63
CA LYS A 638 8.36 11.49 -9.52
C LYS A 638 8.85 11.47 -10.95
N PHE A 639 8.54 10.40 -11.66
CA PHE A 639 8.91 10.21 -13.06
C PHE A 639 7.74 9.63 -13.85
N LYS A 640 7.71 9.93 -15.13
CA LYS A 640 6.83 9.31 -16.10
C LYS A 640 7.64 8.96 -17.35
N GLU A 641 7.57 7.67 -17.76
CA GLU A 641 8.31 7.18 -18.95
C GLU A 641 9.80 7.53 -18.93
N GLY A 642 10.46 7.45 -17.77
CA GLY A 642 11.87 7.75 -17.59
C GLY A 642 12.21 9.24 -17.49
N LYS A 643 11.24 10.13 -17.54
CA LYS A 643 11.43 11.60 -17.46
C LYS A 643 10.95 12.13 -16.11
N PRO A 644 11.65 13.12 -15.53
CA PRO A 644 11.19 13.78 -14.32
C PRO A 644 9.81 14.43 -14.52
N GLU A 645 8.90 14.19 -13.57
CA GLU A 645 7.62 14.88 -13.48
C GLU A 645 7.62 15.82 -12.26
N PRO A 646 6.96 16.97 -12.33
CA PRO A 646 6.87 17.88 -11.19
C PRO A 646 6.19 17.21 -10.00
N PHE A 647 6.88 17.17 -8.88
CA PHE A 647 6.35 16.77 -7.58
C PHE A 647 6.95 17.68 -6.51
N GLU A 648 6.33 18.82 -6.30
CA GLU A 648 6.77 19.79 -5.32
C GLU A 648 5.95 19.60 -4.02
N ILE A 649 6.63 19.26 -2.93
CA ILE A 649 5.98 19.17 -1.62
C ILE A 649 5.59 20.56 -1.17
N ARG A 650 4.28 20.81 -1.05
CA ARG A 650 3.69 22.10 -0.68
C ARG A 650 2.85 21.96 0.57
N ASN A 651 2.89 22.98 1.42
CA ASN A 651 2.09 23.12 2.64
C ASN A 651 2.41 22.08 3.74
N LEU A 652 3.50 21.34 3.64
CA LEU A 652 3.98 20.49 4.71
C LEU A 652 4.73 21.37 5.74
N GLY A 653 4.25 21.40 6.97
CA GLY A 653 4.80 22.26 8.02
C GLY A 653 6.24 21.92 8.42
N GLU A 654 6.54 20.64 8.56
CA GLU A 654 7.87 20.13 8.84
C GLU A 654 8.33 19.22 7.68
N PRO A 655 9.45 19.53 6.99
CA PRO A 655 9.93 18.74 5.85
C PRO A 655 10.14 17.27 6.21
N LEU A 656 10.08 16.39 5.18
CA LEU A 656 10.48 14.99 5.33
C LEU A 656 11.98 14.93 5.65
N GLN A 657 12.36 14.02 6.54
CA GLN A 657 13.76 13.84 6.95
C GLN A 657 14.35 12.52 6.46
N ASN A 658 13.60 11.43 6.59
CA ASN A 658 14.03 10.09 6.15
C ASN A 658 12.83 9.30 5.62
N PRO A 659 12.35 9.59 4.39
CA PRO A 659 11.36 8.78 3.72
C PRO A 659 11.86 7.35 3.55
N ALA A 660 11.30 6.41 4.28
CA ALA A 660 11.71 5.00 4.26
C ALA A 660 10.81 4.16 3.37
N ILE A 661 9.52 4.48 3.30
CA ILE A 661 8.50 3.76 2.52
C ILE A 661 7.67 4.78 1.74
N VAL A 662 7.36 4.45 0.50
CA VAL A 662 6.35 5.15 -0.32
C VAL A 662 5.31 4.15 -0.81
N ALA A 663 4.04 4.44 -0.56
CA ALA A 663 2.93 3.56 -0.91
C ALA A 663 1.80 4.33 -1.59
N ILE A 664 1.14 3.66 -2.52
CA ILE A 664 -0.03 4.15 -3.27
C ILE A 664 -1.02 3.00 -3.44
N ASP A 665 -2.29 3.30 -3.67
CA ASP A 665 -3.26 2.29 -4.11
C ASP A 665 -3.30 2.24 -5.64
N GLN A 666 -2.71 1.21 -6.23
CA GLN A 666 -2.68 1.03 -7.70
C GLN A 666 -4.08 0.81 -8.31
N ASN A 667 -5.08 0.47 -7.50
CA ASN A 667 -6.44 0.22 -7.96
C ASN A 667 -7.28 1.50 -8.00
N VAL A 668 -6.75 2.63 -7.50
CA VAL A 668 -7.42 3.93 -7.44
C VAL A 668 -6.69 4.88 -8.37
N GLN A 669 -7.41 5.43 -9.34
CA GLN A 669 -6.87 6.48 -10.19
C GLN A 669 -6.65 7.75 -9.35
N ASP A 670 -5.51 8.40 -9.56
CA ASP A 670 -5.10 9.57 -8.77
C ASP A 670 -5.06 9.30 -7.25
N SER A 671 -4.68 8.07 -6.87
CA SER A 671 -4.46 7.70 -5.47
C SER A 671 -3.51 8.67 -4.78
N SER A 672 -3.75 8.91 -3.50
CA SER A 672 -2.82 9.67 -2.67
C SER A 672 -1.48 8.94 -2.55
N VAL A 673 -0.42 9.72 -2.37
CA VAL A 673 0.93 9.20 -2.10
C VAL A 673 1.15 9.23 -0.59
N TYR A 674 1.37 8.06 0.00
CA TYR A 674 1.65 7.89 1.43
C TYR A 674 3.15 7.67 1.62
N VAL A 675 3.75 8.46 2.48
CA VAL A 675 5.19 8.41 2.74
C VAL A 675 5.43 8.20 4.23
N PHE A 676 6.12 7.13 4.59
CA PHE A 676 6.58 6.95 5.95
C PHE A 676 7.92 7.66 6.15
N ASP A 677 7.93 8.66 7.01
CA ASP A 677 9.12 9.38 7.47
C ASP A 677 9.62 8.73 8.77
N ALA A 678 10.62 7.87 8.65
CA ALA A 678 11.11 7.07 9.75
C ALA A 678 11.81 7.92 10.84
N ALA A 679 12.40 9.06 10.47
CA ALA A 679 13.06 9.95 11.44
C ALA A 679 12.05 10.64 12.36
N LEU A 680 10.88 11.01 11.82
CA LEU A 680 9.82 11.70 12.55
C LEU A 680 8.69 10.76 12.97
N LYS A 681 8.81 9.46 12.67
CA LYS A 681 7.82 8.42 13.02
C LYS A 681 6.40 8.83 12.66
N ARG A 682 6.19 9.19 11.40
CA ARG A 682 4.90 9.62 10.85
C ARG A 682 4.66 9.11 9.45
N ILE A 683 3.41 8.90 9.09
CA ILE A 683 3.01 8.71 7.70
C ILE A 683 2.42 10.03 7.20
N VAL A 684 2.89 10.53 6.07
CA VAL A 684 2.41 11.76 5.44
C VAL A 684 1.67 11.43 4.16
N GLN A 685 0.46 11.96 4.01
CA GLN A 685 -0.37 11.79 2.83
C GLN A 685 -0.28 13.03 1.94
N PHE A 686 0.04 12.84 0.67
CA PHE A 686 0.07 13.86 -0.36
C PHE A 686 -0.92 13.54 -1.46
N ARG A 687 -1.37 14.56 -2.18
CA ARG A 687 -1.97 14.38 -3.50
C ARG A 687 -0.90 13.98 -4.52
N PRO A 688 -1.28 13.44 -5.69
CA PRO A 688 -0.32 13.10 -6.76
C PRO A 688 0.52 14.27 -7.30
N ASP A 689 0.13 15.51 -7.01
CA ASP A 689 0.83 16.74 -7.37
C ASP A 689 1.78 17.27 -6.27
N GLY A 690 1.92 16.54 -5.15
CA GLY A 690 2.77 16.91 -4.01
C GLY A 690 2.11 17.82 -2.98
N LEU A 691 0.82 18.16 -3.12
CA LEU A 691 0.12 18.94 -2.12
C LEU A 691 -0.11 18.08 -0.85
N PHE A 692 0.35 18.59 0.29
CA PHE A 692 0.10 17.98 1.60
C PHE A 692 -1.40 17.92 1.91
N VAL A 693 -1.85 16.76 2.40
CA VAL A 693 -3.24 16.52 2.79
C VAL A 693 -3.36 16.43 4.32
N ARG A 694 -2.67 15.49 4.91
CA ARG A 694 -2.65 15.23 6.36
C ARG A 694 -1.48 14.35 6.73
N GLN A 695 -1.21 14.22 8.01
CA GLN A 695 -0.23 13.29 8.50
C GLN A 695 -0.78 12.45 9.66
N PHE A 696 -0.18 11.30 9.85
CA PHE A 696 -0.61 10.32 10.82
C PHE A 696 0.50 10.04 11.82
N ARG A 697 0.14 10.00 13.10
CA ARG A 697 0.96 9.51 14.20
C ARG A 697 0.23 8.35 14.89
N ALA A 698 0.92 7.61 15.71
CA ALA A 698 0.32 6.56 16.53
C ALA A 698 0.65 6.79 18.00
N ASP A 699 -0.31 6.56 18.89
CA ASP A 699 -0.11 6.63 20.35
C ASP A 699 0.70 5.44 20.90
N SER A 700 0.95 4.44 20.05
CA SER A 700 1.70 3.22 20.35
C SER A 700 3.05 3.24 19.64
N ASN A 701 3.85 2.21 19.89
CA ASN A 701 5.10 1.95 19.18
C ASN A 701 4.91 1.43 17.74
N LEU A 702 3.77 1.69 17.11
CA LEU A 702 3.42 1.24 15.75
C LEU A 702 4.44 1.65 14.69
N PHE A 703 5.15 2.75 14.89
CA PHE A 703 6.11 3.29 13.92
C PHE A 703 7.57 3.13 14.37
N ASP A 704 7.85 2.28 15.37
CA ASP A 704 9.22 2.10 15.87
C ASP A 704 10.09 1.25 14.94
N ASP A 705 9.48 0.26 14.27
CA ASP A 705 10.12 -0.61 13.28
C ASP A 705 9.11 -0.96 12.18
N LEU A 706 8.56 0.09 11.54
CA LEU A 706 7.61 -0.08 10.44
C LEU A 706 8.35 -0.59 9.21
N GLN A 707 7.99 -1.79 8.75
CA GLN A 707 8.69 -2.51 7.70
C GLN A 707 8.03 -2.31 6.33
N ASP A 708 6.69 -2.24 6.28
CA ASP A 708 5.97 -1.96 5.04
C ASP A 708 4.57 -1.40 5.31
N ILE A 709 4.01 -0.74 4.28
CA ILE A 709 2.67 -0.16 4.26
C ILE A 709 1.98 -0.60 2.97
N LEU A 710 0.79 -1.14 3.11
CA LEU A 710 -0.13 -1.37 2.00
C LEU A 710 -1.33 -0.45 2.13
N VAL A 711 -1.65 0.25 1.06
CA VAL A 711 -2.76 1.21 1.00
C VAL A 711 -3.96 0.58 0.32
N ASP A 712 -5.12 0.69 0.94
CA ASP A 712 -6.43 0.33 0.40
C ASP A 712 -7.37 1.54 0.57
N GLU A 713 -7.26 2.49 -0.36
CA GLU A 713 -8.08 3.71 -0.33
C GLU A 713 -9.56 3.43 -0.60
N GLN A 714 -9.86 2.36 -1.34
CA GLN A 714 -11.23 1.97 -1.63
C GLN A 714 -12.00 1.65 -0.35
N ASN A 715 -11.35 0.99 0.61
CA ASN A 715 -11.93 0.63 1.89
C ASN A 715 -11.48 1.57 3.02
N ASN A 716 -10.80 2.68 2.72
CA ASN A 716 -10.24 3.63 3.68
C ASN A 716 -9.38 2.93 4.75
N ARG A 717 -8.44 2.08 4.32
CA ARG A 717 -7.58 1.31 5.22
C ARG A 717 -6.11 1.41 4.85
N LEU A 718 -5.27 1.28 5.88
CA LEU A 718 -3.87 0.93 5.75
C LEU A 718 -3.66 -0.43 6.42
N TYR A 719 -2.87 -1.28 5.79
CA TYR A 719 -2.27 -2.44 6.42
C TYR A 719 -0.80 -2.13 6.65
N VAL A 720 -0.34 -2.35 7.86
CA VAL A 720 1.02 -2.01 8.28
C VAL A 720 1.63 -3.19 9.01
N ILE A 721 2.92 -3.40 8.80
CA ILE A 721 3.67 -4.41 9.55
C ILE A 721 4.80 -3.76 10.34
N ASN A 722 4.74 -3.93 11.66
CA ASN A 722 5.67 -3.33 12.61
C ASN A 722 6.09 -4.37 13.65
N GLN A 723 7.38 -4.58 13.83
CA GLN A 723 7.94 -5.55 14.79
C GLN A 723 7.32 -6.95 14.68
N GLY A 724 6.98 -7.39 13.47
CA GLY A 724 6.35 -8.69 13.22
C GLY A 724 4.86 -8.75 13.48
N VAL A 725 4.21 -7.65 13.87
CA VAL A 725 2.76 -7.55 14.01
C VAL A 725 2.16 -6.88 12.78
N LEU A 726 1.35 -7.63 12.08
CA LEU A 726 0.49 -7.10 11.01
C LEU A 726 -0.75 -6.47 11.64
N SER A 727 -1.03 -5.24 11.30
CA SER A 727 -2.18 -4.48 11.81
C SER A 727 -2.94 -3.80 10.69
N THR A 728 -4.22 -3.55 10.90
CA THR A 728 -5.03 -2.69 10.05
C THR A 728 -5.35 -1.38 10.77
N VAL A 729 -5.45 -0.32 9.99
CA VAL A 729 -5.79 1.02 10.45
C VAL A 729 -6.88 1.60 9.57
N VAL A 730 -7.95 2.10 10.16
CA VAL A 730 -9.00 2.81 9.41
C VAL A 730 -8.56 4.26 9.19
N LEU A 731 -8.57 4.67 7.94
CA LEU A 731 -8.34 6.07 7.57
C LEU A 731 -9.64 6.87 7.72
N PRO A 732 -9.65 7.97 8.47
CA PRO A 732 -10.79 8.85 8.47
C PRO A 732 -11.06 9.40 7.06
N PRO A 733 -12.33 9.65 6.69
CA PRO A 733 -12.65 10.23 5.39
C PRO A 733 -11.97 11.60 5.22
N LEU A 734 -11.59 11.94 4.01
CA LEU A 734 -11.11 13.28 3.67
C LEU A 734 -12.28 14.27 3.87
N ARG A 735 -12.05 15.30 4.67
CA ARG A 735 -13.04 16.37 4.94
C ARG A 735 -13.11 17.38 3.81
#